data_c41713f627d24cd6dc46c15ff5962556
#
_entry.id   c41713f627d24cd6dc46c15ff5962556
#
_cell.length_a   1.000
_cell.length_b   1.000
_cell.length_c   1.000
_cell.angle_alpha   90.00
_cell.angle_beta   90.00
_cell.angle_gamma   90.00
#
_symmetry.space_group_name_H-M   'P 1'
#
loop_
_entity.id
_entity.type
_entity.pdbx_description
1 polymer ?
#
loop_
_entity_poly.entity_id
_entity_poly.type
_entity_poly.pdbx_seq_one_letter_code
_entity_poly.pdbx_strand_id
1 'polypeptide(L)'
;MQIKIKEGIIKENILFIFLAALLMAAAVLQLTIPLTKFFSFEYSVVNSILITFFISIITIQNLHKKNPESYRDFNTGTASNLFLFFIIPLIIAFINTVLKNQCPFYHGLPYYFTIVFPAIFVGRGIGIFVFCAIRRFRNIGLIFVYLLILTIPLIEFYLNPQVYFYNPIFSFFPGNIYDESIRVDVTLITYRLINLIFFESIAVIYFLSKKIEFRRGIIVIYTLITSLIFIILSPYLGFSTNMERIKRKLPVSEETANIRFHYGNERTKKEMSYSTFEAEYYYHELSEYYKTEPDKKIDAFVFKDSGEKRDIFGAGNADVAKPWMNQIYLSEQTLNRTLKHEMSHVFTSKFGKYVFEVADKINPVLIEGIATASEGFYDDYPLHYLAFQAYKNGYLTELPELFSGLNFFAKASSSSYLTSGSFVKFLVDKYGIEKFKLLYRDIDFMKHYGKDIATLNKEYIEFISIQDFPSNKAVANYYFGRKGLIQKNCPRYFSAKTEEIFELIAKRNYLDAKEIISELELKNTSWALTYAMIECNQGLGEIRSCLRYIENKETTYKGTAYEEILAIRKADMLFLDDQTDKAMNILVNILSTSSVHRVYFLAKTRIILSEKMVIKEYIMGNEETRAHIFKKIFLQTSNISLIPAIQDKINYQDKKNDWILEVVLKGTVKNNYEKYALIKLSELLARQGNYGKAKQILDKAKKPEGECIFNELLKSVELKLLRLSEGKTQLQNE
;
A
#
# COMPACT_ATOMS: atom_id res chain seq x y z
N MET A 1 -1.74 -16.01 61.84
CA MET A 1 -0.93 -15.21 60.90
C MET A 1 -0.28 -16.06 59.80
N GLN A 2 0.32 -17.24 60.14
CA GLN A 2 0.96 -18.15 59.19
C GLN A 2 0.00 -18.76 58.14
N ILE A 3 -1.26 -19.05 58.49
CA ILE A 3 -2.25 -19.62 57.57
C ILE A 3 -2.67 -18.60 56.49
N LYS A 4 -2.88 -17.32 56.89
CA LYS A 4 -3.20 -16.23 55.90
C LYS A 4 -2.03 -15.93 54.94
N ILE A 5 -0.78 -16.12 55.39
CA ILE A 5 0.43 -15.95 54.54
C ILE A 5 0.51 -17.09 53.53
N LYS A 6 0.26 -18.36 53.96
CA LYS A 6 0.21 -19.51 53.02
C LYS A 6 -0.91 -19.41 51.96
N GLU A 7 -2.10 -18.99 52.37
CA GLU A 7 -3.20 -18.76 51.42
C GLU A 7 -2.91 -17.62 50.45
N GLY A 8 -2.20 -16.59 50.89
CA GLY A 8 -1.76 -15.47 50.05
C GLY A 8 -0.75 -15.91 48.97
N ILE A 9 0.23 -16.71 49.32
CA ILE A 9 1.26 -17.25 48.44
C ILE A 9 0.65 -18.22 47.41
N ILE A 10 -0.28 -19.08 47.85
CA ILE A 10 -0.99 -20.02 46.96
C ILE A 10 -1.82 -19.25 45.92
N LYS A 11 -2.59 -18.20 46.33
CA LYS A 11 -3.39 -17.37 45.38
C LYS A 11 -2.54 -16.56 44.41
N GLU A 12 -1.33 -16.15 44.79
CA GLU A 12 -0.42 -15.45 43.88
C GLU A 12 0.14 -16.39 42.81
N ASN A 13 0.54 -17.58 43.21
CA ASN A 13 1.03 -18.60 42.29
C ASN A 13 -0.08 -19.03 41.32
N ILE A 14 -1.33 -19.14 41.79
CA ILE A 14 -2.48 -19.48 40.95
C ILE A 14 -2.74 -18.41 39.86
N LEU A 15 -2.75 -17.12 40.22
CA LEU A 15 -2.97 -16.06 39.19
C LEU A 15 -1.83 -16.01 38.18
N PHE A 16 -0.56 -16.09 38.68
CA PHE A 16 0.57 -16.12 37.79
C PHE A 16 0.51 -17.32 36.82
N ILE A 17 0.23 -18.51 37.32
CA ILE A 17 0.07 -19.73 36.52
C ILE A 17 -1.07 -19.56 35.53
N PHE A 18 -2.21 -18.98 35.93
CA PHE A 18 -3.36 -18.70 35.05
C PHE A 18 -2.97 -17.74 33.92
N LEU A 19 -2.33 -16.61 34.22
CA LEU A 19 -1.90 -15.64 33.21
C LEU A 19 -0.83 -16.21 32.28
N ALA A 20 0.11 -17.03 32.80
CA ALA A 20 1.12 -17.71 31.99
C ALA A 20 0.47 -18.73 31.04
N ALA A 21 -0.51 -19.50 31.54
CA ALA A 21 -1.28 -20.44 30.72
C ALA A 21 -2.09 -19.71 29.62
N LEU A 22 -2.68 -18.57 29.95
CA LEU A 22 -3.41 -17.73 28.99
C LEU A 22 -2.49 -17.16 27.92
N LEU A 23 -1.28 -16.70 28.32
CA LEU A 23 -0.25 -16.23 27.37
C LEU A 23 0.22 -17.36 26.45
N MET A 24 0.43 -18.55 27.01
CA MET A 24 0.79 -19.74 26.23
C MET A 24 -0.31 -20.10 25.23
N ALA A 25 -1.58 -20.15 25.68
CA ALA A 25 -2.70 -20.41 24.80
C ALA A 25 -2.84 -19.37 23.69
N ALA A 26 -2.68 -18.09 24.02
CA ALA A 26 -2.70 -17.01 23.04
C ALA A 26 -1.55 -17.09 22.02
N ALA A 27 -0.33 -17.44 22.47
CA ALA A 27 0.81 -17.64 21.58
C ALA A 27 0.61 -18.84 20.63
N VAL A 28 0.00 -19.93 21.12
CA VAL A 28 -0.39 -21.08 20.29
C VAL A 28 -1.51 -20.71 19.30
N LEU A 29 -2.53 -19.97 19.72
CA LEU A 29 -3.60 -19.50 18.84
C LEU A 29 -3.06 -18.62 17.70
N GLN A 30 -2.09 -17.76 17.96
CA GLN A 30 -1.45 -16.93 16.94
C GLN A 30 -0.87 -17.77 15.79
N LEU A 31 -0.48 -19.03 16.02
CA LEU A 31 0.07 -19.91 14.99
C LEU A 31 -0.95 -20.34 13.94
N THR A 32 -2.25 -20.11 14.19
CA THR A 32 -3.34 -20.39 13.26
C THR A 32 -3.81 -19.16 12.47
N ILE A 33 -3.44 -17.95 12.93
CA ILE A 33 -3.91 -16.69 12.35
C ILE A 33 -2.92 -16.19 11.29
N PRO A 34 -3.38 -15.78 10.10
CA PRO A 34 -2.52 -15.17 9.08
C PRO A 34 -1.67 -14.02 9.65
N LEU A 35 -0.45 -13.87 9.14
CA LEU A 35 0.59 -12.93 9.58
C LEU A 35 1.16 -13.24 10.96
N THR A 36 0.37 -13.39 12.02
CA THR A 36 0.88 -13.69 13.37
C THR A 36 1.43 -15.09 13.52
N LYS A 37 1.10 -16.03 12.61
CA LYS A 37 1.67 -17.40 12.58
C LYS A 37 3.16 -17.43 12.32
N PHE A 38 3.73 -16.36 11.81
CA PHE A 38 5.17 -16.23 11.55
C PHE A 38 5.84 -15.48 12.69
N PHE A 39 7.01 -15.96 13.12
CA PHE A 39 7.83 -15.25 14.10
C PHE A 39 8.43 -14.01 13.45
N SER A 40 7.70 -12.89 13.56
CA SER A 40 8.03 -11.61 12.95
C SER A 40 7.40 -10.44 13.72
N PHE A 41 7.20 -9.33 13.06
CA PHE A 41 6.63 -8.10 13.60
C PHE A 41 5.28 -8.32 14.29
N GLU A 42 4.28 -8.88 13.59
CA GLU A 42 2.91 -9.03 14.08
C GLU A 42 2.82 -9.95 15.30
N TYR A 43 3.58 -11.04 15.30
CA TYR A 43 3.70 -11.92 16.46
C TYR A 43 4.23 -11.16 17.68
N SER A 44 5.28 -10.35 17.47
CA SER A 44 5.90 -9.57 18.54
C SER A 44 4.96 -8.49 19.09
N VAL A 45 4.19 -7.82 18.23
CA VAL A 45 3.19 -6.81 18.60
C VAL A 45 2.10 -7.42 19.49
N VAL A 46 1.50 -8.53 19.08
CA VAL A 46 0.42 -9.17 19.87
C VAL A 46 0.95 -9.61 21.24
N ASN A 47 2.15 -10.19 21.28
CA ASN A 47 2.75 -10.58 22.57
C ASN A 47 3.12 -9.37 23.44
N SER A 48 3.55 -8.24 22.85
CA SER A 48 3.77 -6.99 23.59
C SER A 48 2.49 -6.50 24.27
N ILE A 49 1.36 -6.52 23.56
CA ILE A 49 0.05 -6.14 24.11
C ILE A 49 -0.32 -7.01 25.31
N LEU A 50 -0.25 -8.32 25.18
CA LEU A 50 -0.62 -9.26 26.24
C LEU A 50 0.32 -9.17 27.45
N ILE A 51 1.62 -9.15 27.21
CA ILE A 51 2.64 -9.11 28.27
C ILE A 51 2.55 -7.81 29.07
N THR A 52 2.42 -6.66 28.40
CA THR A 52 2.22 -5.37 29.07
C THR A 52 1.01 -5.41 30.01
N PHE A 53 -0.10 -5.97 29.56
CA PHE A 53 -1.33 -6.06 30.37
C PHE A 53 -1.16 -6.99 31.57
N PHE A 54 -0.62 -8.20 31.35
CA PHE A 54 -0.46 -9.22 32.40
C PHE A 54 0.55 -8.77 33.46
N ILE A 55 1.64 -8.15 33.04
CA ILE A 55 2.65 -7.62 33.97
C ILE A 55 2.07 -6.46 34.79
N SER A 56 1.22 -5.62 34.20
CA SER A 56 0.53 -4.57 34.96
C SER A 56 -0.35 -5.14 36.09
N ILE A 57 -1.10 -6.22 35.82
CA ILE A 57 -1.91 -6.91 36.82
C ILE A 57 -1.02 -7.47 37.95
N ILE A 58 0.05 -8.18 37.61
CA ILE A 58 0.98 -8.76 38.57
C ILE A 58 1.64 -7.67 39.42
N THR A 59 2.01 -6.56 38.80
CA THR A 59 2.63 -5.41 39.48
C THR A 59 1.67 -4.80 40.52
N ILE A 60 0.42 -4.57 40.15
CA ILE A 60 -0.62 -4.06 41.06
C ILE A 60 -0.80 -5.00 42.25
N GLN A 61 -0.84 -6.31 42.02
CA GLN A 61 -1.02 -7.29 43.08
C GLN A 61 0.18 -7.37 44.02
N ASN A 62 1.41 -7.40 43.46
CA ASN A 62 2.62 -7.42 44.25
C ASN A 62 2.74 -6.21 45.17
N LEU A 63 2.44 -5.01 44.65
CA LEU A 63 2.44 -3.79 45.44
C LEU A 63 1.35 -3.79 46.54
N HIS A 64 0.21 -4.42 46.26
CA HIS A 64 -0.91 -4.46 47.19
C HIS A 64 -0.68 -5.47 48.34
N LYS A 65 -0.14 -6.66 48.00
CA LYS A 65 -0.03 -7.78 48.95
C LYS A 65 1.34 -7.83 49.65
N LYS A 66 2.44 -7.71 48.91
CA LYS A 66 3.80 -7.86 49.41
C LYS A 66 4.38 -6.57 49.99
N ASN A 67 3.88 -5.40 49.47
CA ASN A 67 4.38 -4.08 49.82
C ASN A 67 5.93 -4.03 49.96
N PRO A 68 6.68 -4.39 48.88
CA PRO A 68 8.12 -4.55 48.95
C PRO A 68 8.81 -3.30 49.51
N GLU A 69 9.83 -3.50 50.36
CA GLU A 69 10.47 -2.39 51.08
C GLU A 69 11.41 -1.58 50.21
N SER A 70 12.08 -2.22 49.28
CA SER A 70 13.04 -1.58 48.38
C SER A 70 12.76 -1.90 46.89
N TYR A 71 13.37 -1.13 46.01
CA TYR A 71 13.42 -1.42 44.60
C TYR A 71 14.06 -2.78 44.29
N ARG A 72 15.09 -3.16 45.08
CA ARG A 72 15.76 -4.46 44.96
C ARG A 72 14.80 -5.61 45.29
N ASP A 73 14.04 -5.52 46.40
CA ASP A 73 13.06 -6.54 46.76
C ASP A 73 11.96 -6.71 45.77
N PHE A 74 11.50 -5.59 45.20
CA PHE A 74 10.52 -5.58 44.10
C PHE A 74 11.08 -6.31 42.88
N ASN A 75 12.31 -6.03 42.45
CA ASN A 75 12.93 -6.65 41.29
C ASN A 75 13.19 -8.14 41.51
N THR A 76 13.82 -8.53 42.63
CA THR A 76 14.09 -9.93 42.92
C THR A 76 12.82 -10.76 43.08
N GLY A 77 11.78 -10.18 43.68
CA GLY A 77 10.47 -10.83 43.88
C GLY A 77 9.64 -11.00 42.60
N THR A 78 10.02 -10.34 41.50
CA THR A 78 9.29 -10.40 40.23
C THR A 78 10.10 -10.95 39.05
N ALA A 79 11.45 -11.01 39.17
CA ALA A 79 12.36 -11.32 38.07
C ALA A 79 12.04 -12.65 37.34
N SER A 80 11.82 -13.73 38.12
CA SER A 80 11.50 -15.04 37.54
C SER A 80 10.17 -15.02 36.74
N ASN A 81 9.17 -14.31 37.25
CA ASN A 81 7.87 -14.19 36.58
C ASN A 81 7.99 -13.39 35.28
N LEU A 82 8.73 -12.28 35.30
CA LEU A 82 8.98 -11.45 34.14
C LEU A 82 9.73 -12.21 33.05
N PHE A 83 10.74 -12.98 33.45
CA PHE A 83 11.51 -13.82 32.53
C PHE A 83 10.65 -14.89 31.88
N LEU A 84 9.76 -15.55 32.62
CA LEU A 84 8.87 -16.56 32.07
C LEU A 84 7.87 -15.95 31.02
N PHE A 85 7.32 -14.77 31.29
CA PHE A 85 6.45 -14.10 30.30
C PHE A 85 7.20 -13.75 29.03
N PHE A 86 8.48 -13.40 29.11
CA PHE A 86 9.30 -13.17 27.92
C PHE A 86 9.62 -14.46 27.16
N ILE A 87 9.94 -15.55 27.88
CA ILE A 87 10.44 -16.78 27.27
C ILE A 87 9.35 -17.68 26.70
N ILE A 88 8.14 -17.72 27.30
CA ILE A 88 7.04 -18.59 26.83
C ILE A 88 6.69 -18.38 25.33
N PRO A 89 6.37 -17.18 24.86
CA PRO A 89 6.08 -16.98 23.44
C PRO A 89 7.31 -17.23 22.55
N LEU A 90 8.51 -16.93 23.03
CA LEU A 90 9.75 -17.16 22.28
C LEU A 90 10.00 -18.65 22.02
N ILE A 91 9.79 -19.51 23.04
CA ILE A 91 9.92 -20.96 22.90
C ILE A 91 8.86 -21.50 21.91
N ILE A 92 7.62 -21.04 22.03
CA ILE A 92 6.53 -21.45 21.12
C ILE A 92 6.87 -21.08 19.68
N ALA A 93 7.35 -19.85 19.47
CA ALA A 93 7.81 -19.40 18.15
C ALA A 93 8.98 -20.23 17.62
N PHE A 94 9.95 -20.56 18.48
CA PHE A 94 11.08 -21.41 18.11
C PHE A 94 10.63 -22.80 17.67
N ILE A 95 9.81 -23.47 18.48
CA ILE A 95 9.26 -24.80 18.16
C ILE A 95 8.49 -24.76 16.84
N ASN A 96 7.60 -23.76 16.64
CA ASN A 96 6.85 -23.62 15.41
C ASN A 96 7.76 -23.41 14.19
N THR A 97 8.81 -22.59 14.33
CA THR A 97 9.76 -22.34 13.24
C THR A 97 10.52 -23.61 12.87
N VAL A 98 10.99 -24.38 13.85
CA VAL A 98 11.70 -25.65 13.62
C VAL A 98 10.77 -26.67 12.95
N LEU A 99 9.53 -26.80 13.42
CA LEU A 99 8.58 -27.79 12.89
C LEU A 99 8.08 -27.44 11.48
N LYS A 100 7.85 -26.17 11.17
CA LYS A 100 7.26 -25.75 9.88
C LYS A 100 8.28 -25.24 8.87
N ASN A 101 9.48 -24.89 9.30
CA ASN A 101 10.60 -24.37 8.47
C ASN A 101 10.19 -23.31 7.41
N GLN A 102 9.24 -22.43 7.75
CA GLN A 102 8.72 -21.43 6.81
C GLN A 102 9.52 -20.13 6.79
N CYS A 103 9.94 -19.65 7.99
CA CYS A 103 10.70 -18.42 8.17
C CYS A 103 11.94 -18.69 8.99
N PRO A 104 13.08 -18.03 8.72
CA PRO A 104 14.23 -18.11 9.60
C PRO A 104 13.93 -17.52 10.98
N PHE A 105 14.26 -18.26 12.04
CA PHE A 105 14.03 -17.80 13.41
C PHE A 105 14.76 -16.49 13.73
N TYR A 106 16.00 -16.35 13.24
CA TYR A 106 16.82 -15.17 13.48
C TYR A 106 16.18 -13.87 12.96
N HIS A 107 15.35 -13.96 11.92
CA HIS A 107 14.65 -12.80 11.37
C HIS A 107 13.64 -12.19 12.37
N GLY A 108 12.99 -13.01 13.17
CA GLY A 108 12.03 -12.56 14.18
C GLY A 108 12.67 -11.98 15.44
N LEU A 109 13.92 -12.34 15.74
CA LEU A 109 14.62 -11.91 16.97
C LEU A 109 14.72 -10.39 17.14
N PRO A 110 15.14 -9.60 16.12
CA PRO A 110 15.19 -8.15 16.24
C PRO A 110 13.84 -7.54 16.63
N TYR A 111 12.75 -7.99 16.01
CA TYR A 111 11.40 -7.52 16.36
C TYR A 111 11.04 -7.92 17.79
N TYR A 112 11.28 -9.16 18.15
CA TYR A 112 10.91 -9.67 19.46
C TYR A 112 11.64 -8.94 20.58
N PHE A 113 12.97 -8.79 20.47
CA PHE A 113 13.75 -8.06 21.45
C PHE A 113 13.42 -6.58 21.51
N THR A 114 13.25 -5.93 20.36
CA THR A 114 12.93 -4.50 20.33
C THR A 114 11.52 -4.21 20.84
N ILE A 115 10.53 -5.08 20.54
CA ILE A 115 9.13 -4.83 20.86
C ILE A 115 8.74 -5.41 22.22
N VAL A 116 9.07 -6.69 22.48
CA VAL A 116 8.55 -7.42 23.66
C VAL A 116 9.38 -7.17 24.90
N PHE A 117 10.70 -7.03 24.79
CA PHE A 117 11.53 -6.79 25.99
C PHE A 117 11.16 -5.48 26.70
N PRO A 118 11.06 -4.32 26.03
CA PRO A 118 10.61 -3.09 26.70
C PRO A 118 9.16 -3.15 27.21
N ALA A 119 8.29 -3.99 26.62
CA ALA A 119 6.90 -4.14 27.07
C ALA A 119 6.78 -4.59 28.53
N ILE A 120 7.78 -5.33 29.02
CA ILE A 120 7.88 -5.74 30.43
C ILE A 120 7.93 -4.51 31.35
N PHE A 121 8.78 -3.56 31.02
CA PHE A 121 8.97 -2.33 31.81
C PHE A 121 7.77 -1.40 31.68
N VAL A 122 7.19 -1.33 30.47
CA VAL A 122 5.93 -0.59 30.24
C VAL A 122 4.82 -1.13 31.14
N GLY A 123 4.64 -2.46 31.21
CA GLY A 123 3.65 -3.09 32.08
C GLY A 123 3.86 -2.79 33.56
N ARG A 124 5.14 -2.80 34.01
CA ARG A 124 5.48 -2.43 35.38
C ARG A 124 5.12 -0.97 35.69
N GLY A 125 5.53 -0.04 34.83
CA GLY A 125 5.26 1.39 35.02
C GLY A 125 3.77 1.69 35.00
N ILE A 126 2.99 1.12 34.08
CA ILE A 126 1.52 1.26 34.07
C ILE A 126 0.91 0.69 35.34
N GLY A 127 1.34 -0.49 35.79
CA GLY A 127 0.87 -1.09 37.02
C GLY A 127 1.11 -0.22 38.24
N ILE A 128 2.30 0.40 38.38
CA ILE A 128 2.63 1.32 39.47
C ILE A 128 1.80 2.60 39.37
N PHE A 129 1.67 3.18 38.18
CA PHE A 129 0.84 4.37 37.97
C PHE A 129 -0.62 4.11 38.40
N VAL A 130 -1.23 3.03 37.93
CA VAL A 130 -2.61 2.66 38.30
C VAL A 130 -2.73 2.42 39.81
N PHE A 131 -1.74 1.75 40.42
CA PHE A 131 -1.72 1.53 41.86
C PHE A 131 -1.70 2.84 42.65
N CYS A 132 -1.00 3.87 42.17
CA CYS A 132 -0.91 5.18 42.78
C CYS A 132 -2.14 6.06 42.52
N ALA A 133 -2.61 6.11 41.27
CA ALA A 133 -3.68 6.98 40.83
C ALA A 133 -5.07 6.49 41.32
N ILE A 134 -5.27 5.17 41.38
CA ILE A 134 -6.59 4.57 41.63
C ILE A 134 -6.57 3.77 42.95
N ARG A 135 -7.40 4.20 43.92
CA ARG A 135 -7.47 3.57 45.26
C ARG A 135 -8.37 2.34 45.31
N ARG A 136 -9.54 2.42 44.67
CA ARG A 136 -10.54 1.33 44.58
C ARG A 136 -10.69 0.84 43.17
N PHE A 137 -11.07 -0.43 42.98
CA PHE A 137 -11.32 -1.02 41.66
C PHE A 137 -10.15 -0.90 40.70
N ARG A 138 -8.89 -1.14 41.16
CA ARG A 138 -7.66 -0.97 40.41
C ARG A 138 -7.63 -1.77 39.11
N ASN A 139 -8.24 -2.95 39.07
CA ASN A 139 -8.29 -3.77 37.83
C ASN A 139 -9.18 -3.11 36.77
N ILE A 140 -10.31 -2.51 37.18
CA ILE A 140 -11.17 -1.75 36.25
C ILE A 140 -10.42 -0.50 35.80
N GLY A 141 -9.76 0.19 36.73
CA GLY A 141 -8.90 1.32 36.41
C GLY A 141 -7.75 0.98 35.46
N LEU A 142 -7.15 -0.20 35.59
CA LEU A 142 -6.15 -0.68 34.65
C LEU A 142 -6.74 -0.83 33.24
N ILE A 143 -7.90 -1.47 33.12
CA ILE A 143 -8.56 -1.62 31.81
C ILE A 143 -8.84 -0.24 31.21
N PHE A 144 -9.33 0.71 31.99
CA PHE A 144 -9.58 2.09 31.53
C PHE A 144 -8.30 2.78 31.04
N VAL A 145 -7.22 2.76 31.83
CA VAL A 145 -5.93 3.36 31.45
C VAL A 145 -5.37 2.67 30.20
N TYR A 146 -5.50 1.36 30.12
CA TYR A 146 -5.02 0.58 28.99
C TYR A 146 -5.76 0.94 27.69
N LEU A 147 -7.09 1.00 27.77
CA LEU A 147 -7.93 1.44 26.64
C LEU A 147 -7.63 2.88 26.24
N LEU A 148 -7.43 3.77 27.21
CA LEU A 148 -7.06 5.16 26.94
C LEU A 148 -5.75 5.25 26.14
N ILE A 149 -4.70 4.51 26.55
CA ILE A 149 -3.43 4.48 25.83
C ILE A 149 -3.62 3.91 24.39
N LEU A 150 -4.43 2.86 24.24
CA LEU A 150 -4.73 2.26 22.93
C LEU A 150 -5.55 3.17 22.02
N THR A 151 -6.31 4.12 22.56
CA THR A 151 -7.10 5.07 21.75
C THR A 151 -6.30 6.28 21.28
N ILE A 152 -5.16 6.61 21.90
CA ILE A 152 -4.30 7.73 21.51
C ILE A 152 -3.99 7.72 19.99
N PRO A 153 -3.58 6.60 19.36
CA PRO A 153 -3.33 6.55 17.93
C PRO A 153 -4.55 6.91 17.06
N LEU A 154 -5.77 6.60 17.52
CA LEU A 154 -6.99 6.99 16.80
C LEU A 154 -7.21 8.50 16.85
N ILE A 155 -6.89 9.12 17.96
CA ILE A 155 -6.93 10.59 18.12
C ILE A 155 -5.85 11.23 17.24
N GLU A 156 -4.64 10.69 17.24
CA GLU A 156 -3.56 11.16 16.36
C GLU A 156 -3.93 10.99 14.88
N PHE A 157 -4.51 9.86 14.49
CA PHE A 157 -4.99 9.62 13.12
C PHE A 157 -6.03 10.65 12.68
N TYR A 158 -6.90 11.03 13.60
CA TYR A 158 -7.95 12.01 13.33
C TYR A 158 -7.42 13.44 13.23
N LEU A 159 -6.50 13.83 14.13
CA LEU A 159 -6.03 15.22 14.25
C LEU A 159 -4.79 15.53 13.41
N ASN A 160 -3.92 14.54 13.18
CA ASN A 160 -2.64 14.72 12.52
C ASN A 160 -2.64 14.13 11.09
N PRO A 161 -1.76 14.60 10.23
CA PRO A 161 -1.68 14.09 8.85
C PRO A 161 -1.22 12.63 8.75
N GLN A 162 -0.33 12.20 9.63
CA GLN A 162 0.32 10.87 9.58
C GLN A 162 -0.66 9.70 9.64
N VAL A 163 -0.23 8.54 9.10
CA VAL A 163 -0.94 7.27 9.20
C VAL A 163 -0.16 6.19 9.96
N TYR A 164 1.08 6.49 10.39
CA TYR A 164 1.89 5.64 11.27
C TYR A 164 1.77 6.09 12.73
N PHE A 165 1.93 5.18 13.68
CA PHE A 165 1.77 5.49 15.10
C PHE A 165 2.77 4.74 15.96
N TYR A 166 3.36 5.45 16.92
CA TYR A 166 4.13 4.89 18.01
C TYR A 166 3.27 4.82 19.27
N ASN A 167 3.28 3.68 19.96
CA ASN A 167 2.48 3.47 21.16
C ASN A 167 3.25 2.58 22.15
N PRO A 168 3.27 2.89 23.46
CA PRO A 168 4.04 2.10 24.41
C PRO A 168 3.56 0.67 24.56
N ILE A 169 2.29 0.35 24.26
CA ILE A 169 1.70 -0.98 24.42
C ILE A 169 2.02 -1.86 23.22
N PHE A 170 1.66 -1.43 22.00
CA PHE A 170 1.86 -2.22 20.79
C PHE A 170 3.13 -1.85 20.02
N SER A 171 3.91 -0.89 20.51
CA SER A 171 5.17 -0.43 19.94
C SER A 171 5.01 0.49 18.73
N PHE A 172 4.65 -0.05 17.57
CA PHE A 172 4.58 0.68 16.31
C PHE A 172 3.47 0.13 15.42
N PHE A 173 2.82 1.01 14.66
CA PHE A 173 1.93 0.68 13.57
C PHE A 173 2.43 1.41 12.31
N PRO A 174 2.77 0.69 11.23
CA PRO A 174 3.44 1.28 10.06
C PRO A 174 2.52 2.09 9.14
N GLY A 175 1.23 2.14 9.40
CA GLY A 175 0.23 2.92 8.65
C GLY A 175 -0.41 2.15 7.51
N ASN A 176 0.36 1.63 6.58
CA ASN A 176 -0.16 0.93 5.41
C ASN A 176 0.13 -0.56 5.44
N ILE A 177 -0.91 -1.38 5.28
CA ILE A 177 -0.77 -2.85 5.19
C ILE A 177 -0.13 -3.30 3.87
N TYR A 178 -0.16 -2.47 2.83
CA TYR A 178 0.44 -2.76 1.53
C TYR A 178 1.95 -2.55 1.50
N ASP A 179 2.52 -1.81 2.45
CA ASP A 179 3.96 -1.73 2.63
C ASP A 179 4.43 -3.01 3.34
N GLU A 180 4.85 -4.00 2.55
CA GLU A 180 5.20 -5.33 3.06
C GLU A 180 6.48 -5.34 3.89
N SER A 181 7.42 -4.43 3.60
CA SER A 181 8.67 -4.30 4.35
C SER A 181 8.47 -3.45 5.59
N ILE A 182 8.70 -4.05 6.76
CA ILE A 182 8.80 -3.35 8.03
C ILE A 182 10.20 -3.62 8.56
N ARG A 183 10.95 -2.59 8.89
CA ARG A 183 12.33 -2.73 9.42
C ARG A 183 12.40 -2.32 10.88
N VAL A 184 13.28 -2.97 11.63
CA VAL A 184 13.68 -2.47 12.96
C VAL A 184 14.75 -1.41 12.72
N ASP A 185 14.31 -0.15 12.63
CA ASP A 185 15.17 0.99 12.41
C ASP A 185 15.60 1.68 13.71
N VAL A 186 16.48 2.67 13.58
CA VAL A 186 16.99 3.46 14.71
C VAL A 186 15.84 4.20 15.42
N THR A 187 14.82 4.65 14.69
CA THR A 187 13.69 5.38 15.25
C THR A 187 12.87 4.50 16.17
N LEU A 188 12.56 3.26 15.74
CA LEU A 188 11.84 2.29 16.55
C LEU A 188 12.66 1.87 17.79
N ILE A 189 13.96 1.62 17.63
CA ILE A 189 14.85 1.27 18.74
C ILE A 189 14.88 2.43 19.76
N THR A 190 15.08 3.65 19.29
CA THR A 190 15.12 4.85 20.16
C THR A 190 13.80 5.04 20.91
N TYR A 191 12.66 4.90 20.22
CA TYR A 191 11.34 4.95 20.86
C TYR A 191 11.21 3.92 22.00
N ARG A 192 11.61 2.68 21.74
CA ARG A 192 11.50 1.59 22.74
C ARG A 192 12.48 1.75 23.89
N LEU A 193 13.67 2.29 23.67
CA LEU A 193 14.60 2.65 24.74
C LEU A 193 14.05 3.77 25.63
N ILE A 194 13.45 4.81 25.03
CA ILE A 194 12.78 5.87 25.79
C ILE A 194 11.63 5.28 26.62
N ASN A 195 10.81 4.38 26.05
CA ASN A 195 9.75 3.71 26.81
C ASN A 195 10.33 2.93 28.00
N LEU A 196 11.37 2.14 27.79
CA LEU A 196 12.02 1.38 28.85
C LEU A 196 12.50 2.30 29.98
N ILE A 197 13.26 3.35 29.66
CA ILE A 197 13.78 4.33 30.62
C ILE A 197 12.65 5.04 31.36
N PHE A 198 11.65 5.52 30.65
CA PHE A 198 10.52 6.25 31.20
C PHE A 198 9.71 5.41 32.18
N PHE A 199 9.27 4.22 31.78
CA PHE A 199 8.44 3.37 32.63
C PHE A 199 9.21 2.76 33.79
N GLU A 200 10.51 2.47 33.61
CA GLU A 200 11.34 2.02 34.76
C GLU A 200 11.67 3.16 35.73
N SER A 201 11.80 4.41 35.25
CA SER A 201 11.97 5.55 36.14
C SER A 201 10.78 5.74 37.09
N ILE A 202 9.55 5.41 36.64
CA ILE A 202 8.35 5.42 37.50
C ILE A 202 8.56 4.46 38.68
N ALA A 203 9.11 3.26 38.42
CA ALA A 203 9.40 2.29 39.49
C ALA A 203 10.47 2.82 40.46
N VAL A 204 11.58 3.33 39.94
CA VAL A 204 12.66 3.91 40.76
C VAL A 204 12.14 5.04 41.63
N ILE A 205 11.41 6.02 41.07
CA ILE A 205 10.86 7.18 41.81
C ILE A 205 9.85 6.71 42.84
N TYR A 206 9.03 5.68 42.54
CA TYR A 206 8.10 5.11 43.51
C TYR A 206 8.79 4.60 44.78
N PHE A 207 9.91 3.94 44.64
CA PHE A 207 10.65 3.40 45.77
C PHE A 207 11.52 4.45 46.49
N LEU A 208 12.13 5.39 45.75
CA LEU A 208 12.84 6.53 46.34
C LEU A 208 11.94 7.44 47.16
N SER A 209 10.72 7.65 46.74
CA SER A 209 9.72 8.46 47.40
C SER A 209 8.93 7.72 48.49
N LYS A 210 9.31 6.49 48.89
CA LYS A 210 8.52 5.64 49.79
C LYS A 210 8.27 6.26 51.16
N LYS A 211 9.20 7.08 51.67
CA LYS A 211 9.10 7.76 52.95
C LYS A 211 8.25 9.05 52.87
N ILE A 212 7.87 9.52 51.70
CA ILE A 212 7.13 10.76 51.48
C ILE A 212 5.63 10.49 51.57
N GLU A 213 4.88 11.20 52.37
CA GLU A 213 3.44 11.02 52.49
C GLU A 213 2.68 11.26 51.17
N PHE A 214 3.10 12.24 50.39
CA PHE A 214 2.53 12.57 49.06
C PHE A 214 3.07 11.70 47.90
N ARG A 215 3.73 10.60 48.18
CA ARG A 215 4.34 9.71 47.18
C ARG A 215 3.46 9.40 45.95
N ARG A 216 2.17 9.08 46.19
CA ARG A 216 1.23 8.77 45.13
C ARG A 216 1.01 9.94 44.19
N GLY A 217 0.90 11.13 44.74
CA GLY A 217 0.78 12.38 43.97
C GLY A 217 2.01 12.63 43.12
N ILE A 218 3.21 12.41 43.68
CA ILE A 218 4.49 12.55 42.95
C ILE A 218 4.49 11.66 41.70
N ILE A 219 4.13 10.39 41.81
CA ILE A 219 4.10 9.45 40.68
C ILE A 219 3.10 9.91 39.63
N VAL A 220 1.90 10.29 40.02
CA VAL A 220 0.88 10.76 39.07
C VAL A 220 1.34 12.02 38.33
N ILE A 221 1.83 13.02 39.09
CA ILE A 221 2.31 14.28 38.50
C ILE A 221 3.51 14.04 37.62
N TYR A 222 4.50 13.26 38.04
CA TYR A 222 5.66 12.91 37.25
C TYR A 222 5.25 12.23 35.91
N THR A 223 4.38 11.22 35.96
CA THR A 223 3.92 10.51 34.78
C THR A 223 3.19 11.43 33.81
N LEU A 224 2.29 12.29 34.30
CA LEU A 224 1.53 13.20 33.43
C LEU A 224 2.43 14.27 32.81
N ILE A 225 3.33 14.90 33.57
CA ILE A 225 4.24 15.93 33.06
C ILE A 225 5.19 15.32 32.01
N THR A 226 5.83 14.20 32.29
CA THR A 226 6.75 13.56 31.35
C THR A 226 6.05 13.05 30.08
N SER A 227 4.82 12.55 30.21
CA SER A 227 3.99 12.17 29.04
C SER A 227 3.64 13.41 28.19
N LEU A 228 3.29 14.54 28.80
CA LEU A 228 3.00 15.78 28.09
C LEU A 228 4.25 16.29 27.35
N ILE A 229 5.40 16.30 28.02
CA ILE A 229 6.67 16.68 27.39
C ILE A 229 7.00 15.76 26.22
N PHE A 230 6.79 14.45 26.38
CA PHE A 230 7.01 13.48 25.31
C PHE A 230 6.10 13.73 24.10
N ILE A 231 4.81 14.03 24.31
CA ILE A 231 3.87 14.37 23.23
C ILE A 231 4.34 15.61 22.48
N ILE A 232 4.79 16.64 23.17
CA ILE A 232 5.30 17.88 22.55
C ILE A 232 6.57 17.63 21.75
N LEU A 233 7.46 16.79 22.23
CA LEU A 233 8.75 16.47 21.57
C LEU A 233 8.61 15.42 20.46
N SER A 234 7.53 14.65 20.42
CA SER A 234 7.29 13.52 19.50
C SER A 234 7.53 13.87 18.03
N PRO A 235 7.03 15.03 17.48
CA PRO A 235 7.29 15.41 16.09
C PRO A 235 8.76 15.73 15.80
N TYR A 236 9.51 16.24 16.78
CA TYR A 236 10.94 16.55 16.62
C TYR A 236 11.82 15.31 16.68
N LEU A 237 11.36 14.29 17.41
CA LEU A 237 12.04 12.99 17.54
C LEU A 237 11.67 12.01 16.41
N GLY A 238 10.75 12.37 15.52
CA GLY A 238 10.31 11.51 14.41
C GLY A 238 9.22 10.50 14.77
N PHE A 239 8.67 10.55 15.99
CA PHE A 239 7.62 9.61 16.44
C PHE A 239 6.20 10.03 16.02
N SER A 240 6.02 11.27 15.58
CA SER A 240 4.78 11.76 14.98
C SER A 240 5.06 12.81 13.91
N THR A 241 4.03 13.15 13.14
CA THR A 241 4.11 14.22 12.14
C THR A 241 2.90 15.14 12.30
N ASN A 242 3.17 16.42 12.46
CA ASN A 242 2.16 17.47 12.44
C ASN A 242 2.15 18.21 11.09
N MET A 243 1.14 19.04 10.87
CA MET A 243 1.01 19.80 9.63
C MET A 243 2.17 20.78 9.40
N GLU A 244 2.76 21.30 10.46
CA GLU A 244 3.92 22.20 10.36
C GLU A 244 5.15 21.48 9.78
N ARG A 245 5.38 20.23 10.19
CA ARG A 245 6.48 19.40 9.63
C ARG A 245 6.26 19.12 8.14
N ILE A 246 5.03 18.83 7.71
CA ILE A 246 4.71 18.64 6.30
C ILE A 246 4.95 19.93 5.51
N LYS A 247 4.41 21.08 5.98
CA LYS A 247 4.59 22.37 5.29
C LYS A 247 6.03 22.83 5.22
N ARG A 248 6.87 22.48 6.20
CA ARG A 248 8.32 22.75 6.11
C ARG A 248 9.00 21.91 5.04
N LYS A 249 8.52 20.70 4.80
CA LYS A 249 9.07 19.81 3.77
C LYS A 249 8.51 20.13 2.38
N LEU A 250 7.25 20.55 2.32
CA LEU A 250 6.53 20.95 1.11
C LEU A 250 6.18 22.45 1.21
N PRO A 251 7.18 23.36 1.08
CA PRO A 251 7.01 24.78 1.38
C PRO A 251 6.32 25.58 0.27
N VAL A 252 6.29 25.04 -0.96
CA VAL A 252 5.63 25.74 -2.08
C VAL A 252 4.15 25.45 -2.01
N SER A 253 3.33 26.51 -2.09
CA SER A 253 1.88 26.39 -2.16
C SER A 253 1.36 27.07 -3.42
N GLU A 254 0.56 26.35 -4.19
CA GLU A 254 -0.14 26.85 -5.36
C GLU A 254 -1.63 26.60 -5.24
N GLU A 255 -2.44 27.65 -5.39
CA GLU A 255 -3.86 27.61 -5.12
C GLU A 255 -4.67 27.86 -6.38
N THR A 256 -5.67 27.02 -6.61
CA THR A 256 -6.69 27.16 -7.66
C THR A 256 -8.04 27.52 -7.03
N ALA A 257 -9.12 27.50 -7.79
CA ALA A 257 -10.45 27.79 -7.26
C ALA A 257 -10.85 26.83 -6.14
N ASN A 258 -10.61 25.53 -6.31
CA ASN A 258 -11.11 24.48 -5.41
C ASN A 258 -10.02 23.66 -4.73
N ILE A 259 -8.75 23.78 -5.15
CA ILE A 259 -7.67 22.93 -4.67
C ILE A 259 -6.46 23.78 -4.30
N ARG A 260 -5.75 23.37 -3.25
CA ARG A 260 -4.45 23.94 -2.87
C ARG A 260 -3.40 22.83 -2.89
N PHE A 261 -2.43 22.96 -3.77
CA PHE A 261 -1.27 22.07 -3.86
C PHE A 261 -0.14 22.51 -2.94
N HIS A 262 0.50 21.53 -2.27
CA HIS A 262 1.72 21.73 -1.49
C HIS A 262 2.79 20.76 -2.02
N TYR A 263 3.98 21.29 -2.38
CA TYR A 263 5.08 20.51 -2.97
C TYR A 263 6.46 21.06 -2.60
N GLY A 264 7.52 20.30 -2.89
CA GLY A 264 8.89 20.67 -2.59
C GLY A 264 9.46 21.75 -3.53
N ASN A 265 10.58 22.40 -3.11
CA ASN A 265 11.24 23.45 -3.87
C ASN A 265 11.93 22.96 -5.17
N GLU A 266 12.10 21.65 -5.32
CA GLU A 266 12.69 21.03 -6.51
C GLU A 266 11.78 21.15 -7.75
N ARG A 267 10.50 21.52 -7.55
CA ARG A 267 9.55 21.73 -8.63
C ARG A 267 9.22 23.19 -8.87
N THR A 268 9.00 23.49 -10.13
CA THR A 268 8.56 24.83 -10.57
C THR A 268 7.02 24.85 -10.71
N LYS A 269 6.43 26.04 -10.58
CA LYS A 269 5.00 26.24 -10.88
C LYS A 269 4.62 25.78 -12.29
N LYS A 270 5.54 25.93 -13.26
CA LYS A 270 5.30 25.50 -14.64
C LYS A 270 5.14 23.99 -14.77
N GLU A 271 5.94 23.22 -14.02
CA GLU A 271 5.82 21.74 -14.00
C GLU A 271 4.52 21.28 -13.33
N MET A 272 4.06 22.01 -12.31
CA MET A 272 2.80 21.70 -11.62
C MET A 272 1.57 22.22 -12.35
N SER A 273 1.70 23.18 -13.28
CA SER A 273 0.57 23.85 -13.93
C SER A 273 -0.44 22.90 -14.60
N TYR A 274 0.03 21.81 -15.20
CA TYR A 274 -0.89 20.82 -15.78
C TYR A 274 -1.68 20.10 -14.69
N SER A 275 -1.01 19.67 -13.62
CA SER A 275 -1.67 18.95 -12.51
C SER A 275 -2.70 19.82 -11.80
N THR A 276 -2.48 21.14 -11.71
CA THR A 276 -3.45 22.07 -11.14
C THR A 276 -4.69 22.22 -12.03
N PHE A 277 -4.51 22.34 -13.34
CA PHE A 277 -5.65 22.36 -14.30
C PHE A 277 -6.38 21.01 -14.35
N GLU A 278 -5.64 19.90 -14.35
CA GLU A 278 -6.23 18.57 -14.34
C GLU A 278 -7.05 18.32 -13.06
N ALA A 279 -6.59 18.82 -11.92
CA ALA A 279 -7.31 18.72 -10.66
C ALA A 279 -8.63 19.50 -10.68
N GLU A 280 -8.66 20.73 -11.22
CA GLU A 280 -9.91 21.46 -11.39
C GLU A 280 -10.87 20.76 -12.35
N TYR A 281 -10.35 20.18 -13.44
CA TYR A 281 -11.18 19.36 -14.32
C TYR A 281 -11.82 18.19 -13.58
N TYR A 282 -11.03 17.43 -12.78
CA TYR A 282 -11.56 16.32 -11.98
C TYR A 282 -12.51 16.78 -10.89
N TYR A 283 -12.27 17.96 -10.30
CA TYR A 283 -13.18 18.52 -9.30
C TYR A 283 -14.58 18.73 -9.89
N HIS A 284 -14.66 19.36 -11.05
CA HIS A 284 -15.94 19.59 -11.73
C HIS A 284 -16.59 18.27 -12.17
N GLU A 285 -15.83 17.32 -12.70
CA GLU A 285 -16.35 16.01 -13.10
C GLU A 285 -16.91 15.24 -11.89
N LEU A 286 -16.22 15.29 -10.75
CA LEU A 286 -16.68 14.66 -9.50
C LEU A 286 -17.89 15.40 -8.91
N SER A 287 -17.94 16.73 -9.01
CA SER A 287 -19.12 17.52 -8.61
C SER A 287 -20.36 17.12 -9.40
N GLU A 288 -20.24 17.01 -10.73
CA GLU A 288 -21.32 16.53 -11.60
C GLU A 288 -21.73 15.08 -11.26
N TYR A 289 -20.75 14.18 -11.06
CA TYR A 289 -20.99 12.77 -10.75
C TYR A 289 -21.67 12.59 -9.40
N TYR A 290 -21.16 13.25 -8.34
CA TYR A 290 -21.68 13.14 -6.99
C TYR A 290 -22.85 14.08 -6.71
N LYS A 291 -23.12 15.08 -7.55
CA LYS A 291 -24.13 16.15 -7.30
C LYS A 291 -23.92 16.79 -5.92
N THR A 292 -22.71 17.01 -5.53
CA THR A 292 -22.32 17.65 -4.26
C THR A 292 -20.85 18.08 -4.35
N GLU A 293 -20.46 19.00 -3.49
CA GLU A 293 -19.10 19.56 -3.42
C GLU A 293 -18.57 19.58 -1.98
N PRO A 294 -17.26 19.45 -1.77
CA PRO A 294 -16.63 19.70 -0.48
C PRO A 294 -16.87 21.14 0.01
N ASP A 295 -17.01 21.32 1.33
CA ASP A 295 -17.25 22.66 1.91
C ASP A 295 -16.01 23.57 1.89
N LYS A 296 -14.84 23.00 1.70
CA LYS A 296 -13.54 23.69 1.73
C LYS A 296 -12.69 23.22 0.57
N LYS A 297 -11.71 24.04 0.19
CA LYS A 297 -10.69 23.62 -0.77
C LYS A 297 -10.01 22.33 -0.33
N ILE A 298 -9.66 21.49 -1.30
CA ILE A 298 -8.91 20.27 -1.05
C ILE A 298 -7.43 20.61 -0.96
N ASP A 299 -6.77 20.28 0.15
CA ASP A 299 -5.32 20.38 0.27
C ASP A 299 -4.66 19.11 -0.28
N ALA A 300 -3.89 19.25 -1.35
CA ALA A 300 -3.16 18.17 -2.01
C ALA A 300 -1.66 18.25 -1.69
N PHE A 301 -1.15 17.30 -0.93
CA PHE A 301 0.26 17.20 -0.56
C PHE A 301 0.98 16.25 -1.52
N VAL A 302 1.90 16.78 -2.34
CA VAL A 302 2.62 16.03 -3.36
C VAL A 302 4.08 15.87 -2.94
N PHE A 303 4.43 14.65 -2.55
CA PHE A 303 5.80 14.29 -2.17
C PHE A 303 6.61 13.91 -3.42
N LYS A 304 7.92 14.15 -3.36
CA LYS A 304 8.86 13.85 -4.45
C LYS A 304 8.81 12.38 -4.89
N ASP A 305 8.80 11.48 -3.91
CA ASP A 305 8.79 10.04 -4.16
C ASP A 305 8.15 9.27 -2.99
N SER A 306 8.01 7.96 -3.16
CA SER A 306 7.43 7.06 -2.16
C SER A 306 8.29 6.96 -0.87
N GLY A 307 9.61 7.18 -0.95
CA GLY A 307 10.50 7.18 0.20
C GLY A 307 10.24 8.39 1.10
N GLU A 308 10.25 9.59 0.52
CA GLU A 308 9.93 10.82 1.25
C GLU A 308 8.53 10.78 1.87
N LYS A 309 7.54 10.28 1.12
CA LYS A 309 6.18 10.12 1.63
C LYS A 309 6.10 9.12 2.80
N ARG A 310 6.83 8.01 2.74
CA ARG A 310 6.93 7.02 3.83
C ARG A 310 7.50 7.64 5.10
N ASP A 311 8.60 8.40 4.98
CA ASP A 311 9.32 8.96 6.12
C ASP A 311 8.53 10.02 6.89
N ILE A 312 7.65 10.74 6.19
CA ILE A 312 6.91 11.87 6.76
C ILE A 312 5.47 11.52 7.06
N PHE A 313 4.81 10.84 6.14
CA PHE A 313 3.38 10.53 6.23
C PHE A 313 3.10 9.10 6.72
N GLY A 314 3.98 8.13 6.41
CA GLY A 314 3.90 6.74 6.85
C GLY A 314 3.38 5.75 5.81
N ALA A 315 2.88 6.22 4.65
CA ALA A 315 2.50 5.35 3.54
C ALA A 315 3.33 5.70 2.31
N GLY A 316 4.25 4.82 1.89
CA GLY A 316 5.08 5.04 0.72
C GLY A 316 4.35 4.70 -0.58
N ASN A 317 3.88 3.48 -0.70
CA ASN A 317 3.35 2.93 -1.95
C ASN A 317 1.87 3.22 -2.20
N ALA A 318 1.08 3.54 -1.17
CA ALA A 318 -0.32 3.92 -1.31
C ALA A 318 -0.49 5.43 -1.18
N ASP A 319 -1.27 6.03 -2.08
CA ASP A 319 -1.79 7.36 -1.89
C ASP A 319 -3.00 7.28 -0.93
N VAL A 320 -3.30 8.37 -0.25
CA VAL A 320 -4.29 8.35 0.84
C VAL A 320 -5.05 9.66 0.88
N ALA A 321 -6.37 9.57 0.98
CA ALA A 321 -7.22 10.70 1.35
C ALA A 321 -7.57 10.66 2.84
N LYS A 322 -7.73 11.84 3.43
CA LYS A 322 -8.37 12.07 4.73
C LYS A 322 -9.61 12.94 4.53
N PRO A 323 -10.76 12.33 4.23
CA PRO A 323 -11.99 13.02 3.86
C PRO A 323 -12.40 14.10 4.88
N TRP A 324 -12.39 13.79 6.17
CA TRP A 324 -12.73 14.68 7.26
C TRP A 324 -11.80 15.89 7.44
N MET A 325 -10.60 15.84 6.81
CA MET A 325 -9.65 16.95 6.79
C MET A 325 -9.65 17.72 5.46
N ASN A 326 -10.38 17.27 4.45
CA ASN A 326 -10.28 17.71 3.05
C ASN A 326 -8.84 17.64 2.51
N GLN A 327 -8.13 16.55 2.78
CA GLN A 327 -6.72 16.40 2.45
C GLN A 327 -6.45 15.12 1.66
N ILE A 328 -5.53 15.22 0.69
CA ILE A 328 -5.00 14.10 -0.07
C ILE A 328 -3.47 14.11 -0.06
N TYR A 329 -2.86 12.91 -0.02
CA TYR A 329 -1.42 12.70 0.12
C TYR A 329 -0.92 11.80 -0.99
N LEU A 330 -0.19 12.39 -1.94
CA LEU A 330 0.19 11.78 -3.22
C LEU A 330 1.71 11.74 -3.36
N SER A 331 2.22 10.80 -4.13
CA SER A 331 3.58 10.88 -4.65
C SER A 331 3.56 11.39 -6.09
N GLU A 332 4.63 12.08 -6.50
CA GLU A 332 4.77 12.55 -7.87
C GLU A 332 4.62 11.45 -8.91
N GLN A 333 5.13 10.25 -8.58
CA GLN A 333 5.08 9.10 -9.47
C GLN A 333 3.65 8.58 -9.72
N THR A 334 2.74 8.81 -8.78
CA THR A 334 1.35 8.34 -8.84
C THR A 334 0.35 9.46 -9.13
N LEU A 335 0.72 10.72 -8.96
CA LEU A 335 -0.14 11.89 -9.05
C LEU A 335 -1.12 11.84 -10.25
N ASN A 336 -0.61 11.57 -11.44
CA ASN A 336 -1.43 11.53 -12.67
C ASN A 336 -2.38 10.32 -12.76
N ARG A 337 -2.26 9.34 -11.86
CA ARG A 337 -3.07 8.11 -11.87
C ARG A 337 -4.09 8.07 -10.76
N THR A 338 -3.75 8.62 -9.60
CA THR A 338 -4.53 8.47 -8.38
C THR A 338 -5.23 9.77 -7.94
N LEU A 339 -4.90 10.91 -8.55
CA LEU A 339 -5.44 12.22 -8.16
C LEU A 339 -6.97 12.21 -8.12
N LYS A 340 -7.64 11.76 -9.18
CA LYS A 340 -9.11 11.69 -9.25
C LYS A 340 -9.69 10.74 -8.19
N HIS A 341 -9.02 9.59 -7.99
CA HIS A 341 -9.39 8.60 -6.99
C HIS A 341 -9.38 9.18 -5.57
N GLU A 342 -8.27 9.80 -5.18
CA GLU A 342 -8.13 10.40 -3.84
C GLU A 342 -9.07 11.60 -3.65
N MET A 343 -9.27 12.41 -4.66
CA MET A 343 -10.27 13.47 -4.62
C MET A 343 -11.69 12.93 -4.43
N SER A 344 -12.02 11.81 -5.06
CA SER A 344 -13.32 11.14 -4.91
C SER A 344 -13.62 10.81 -3.44
N HIS A 345 -12.64 10.33 -2.67
CA HIS A 345 -12.81 10.08 -1.24
C HIS A 345 -13.17 11.37 -0.47
N VAL A 346 -12.60 12.52 -0.86
CA VAL A 346 -12.97 13.80 -0.23
C VAL A 346 -14.41 14.19 -0.56
N PHE A 347 -14.86 13.99 -1.78
CA PHE A 347 -16.25 14.24 -2.17
C PHE A 347 -17.24 13.35 -1.40
N THR A 348 -16.90 12.08 -1.16
CA THR A 348 -17.77 11.14 -0.44
C THR A 348 -17.96 11.48 1.04
N SER A 349 -17.11 12.34 1.63
CA SER A 349 -17.27 12.85 2.99
C SER A 349 -18.64 13.50 3.21
N LYS A 350 -19.19 14.14 2.19
CA LYS A 350 -20.47 14.87 2.25
C LYS A 350 -21.68 13.98 2.57
N PHE A 351 -21.57 12.70 2.31
CA PHE A 351 -22.60 11.71 2.63
C PHE A 351 -22.04 10.54 3.45
N GLY A 352 -20.79 10.67 3.92
CA GLY A 352 -20.16 9.74 4.86
C GLY A 352 -20.78 9.76 6.24
N LYS A 353 -20.30 8.89 7.12
CA LYS A 353 -20.82 8.70 8.48
C LYS A 353 -19.72 8.79 9.52
N TYR A 354 -20.09 9.11 10.73
CA TYR A 354 -19.22 9.25 11.89
C TYR A 354 -18.12 10.30 11.69
N VAL A 355 -17.15 10.29 12.60
CA VAL A 355 -16.07 11.29 12.65
C VAL A 355 -15.09 11.22 11.47
N PHE A 356 -15.01 10.09 10.80
CA PHE A 356 -14.14 9.92 9.62
C PHE A 356 -14.82 10.19 8.28
N GLU A 357 -16.13 10.48 8.30
CA GLU A 357 -16.90 10.85 7.12
C GLU A 357 -16.77 9.85 5.95
N VAL A 358 -16.73 8.56 6.27
CA VAL A 358 -16.63 7.46 5.30
C VAL A 358 -17.87 6.54 5.37
N ALA A 359 -17.92 5.48 4.54
CA ALA A 359 -19.01 4.51 4.56
C ALA A 359 -19.21 3.90 5.95
N ASP A 360 -20.46 3.56 6.27
CA ASP A 360 -20.81 2.89 7.52
C ASP A 360 -19.93 1.65 7.74
N LYS A 361 -19.56 1.39 9.00
CA LYS A 361 -18.65 0.29 9.39
C LYS A 361 -17.29 0.32 8.68
N ILE A 362 -16.89 1.47 8.13
CA ILE A 362 -15.65 1.65 7.35
C ILE A 362 -15.56 0.56 6.27
N ASN A 363 -16.65 0.38 5.51
CA ASN A 363 -16.75 -0.70 4.52
C ASN A 363 -15.89 -0.43 3.30
N PRO A 364 -14.81 -1.20 3.06
CA PRO A 364 -13.87 -0.92 1.98
C PRO A 364 -14.47 -1.16 0.59
N VAL A 365 -15.47 -2.04 0.44
CA VAL A 365 -16.14 -2.30 -0.85
C VAL A 365 -16.85 -1.05 -1.34
N LEU A 366 -17.51 -0.31 -0.44
CA LEU A 366 -18.20 0.92 -0.80
C LEU A 366 -17.24 2.10 -0.92
N ILE A 367 -16.24 2.21 -0.03
CA ILE A 367 -15.25 3.30 -0.04
C ILE A 367 -14.43 3.26 -1.33
N GLU A 368 -13.77 2.15 -1.60
CA GLU A 368 -12.91 1.99 -2.77
C GLU A 368 -13.72 1.78 -4.06
N GLY A 369 -14.88 1.13 -3.92
CA GLY A 369 -15.77 0.89 -5.04
C GLY A 369 -16.30 2.17 -5.68
N ILE A 370 -16.71 3.17 -4.90
CA ILE A 370 -17.23 4.43 -5.44
C ILE A 370 -16.12 5.31 -6.02
N ALA A 371 -14.93 5.32 -5.42
CA ALA A 371 -13.80 6.04 -5.95
C ALA A 371 -13.40 5.46 -7.32
N THR A 372 -13.24 4.13 -7.41
CA THR A 372 -12.95 3.43 -8.66
C THR A 372 -14.08 3.60 -9.69
N ALA A 373 -15.36 3.55 -9.28
CA ALA A 373 -16.50 3.78 -10.16
C ALA A 373 -16.51 5.18 -10.77
N SER A 374 -16.14 6.21 -10.00
CA SER A 374 -16.06 7.60 -10.47
C SER A 374 -14.94 7.82 -11.49
N GLU A 375 -13.88 7.01 -11.46
CA GLU A 375 -12.84 7.02 -12.50
C GLU A 375 -13.36 6.43 -13.81
N GLY A 376 -14.23 5.41 -13.75
CA GLY A 376 -14.80 4.70 -14.90
C GLY A 376 -13.84 3.70 -15.55
N PHE A 377 -12.53 3.79 -15.26
CA PHE A 377 -11.46 2.99 -15.84
C PHE A 377 -10.54 2.40 -14.76
N TYR A 378 -9.85 1.33 -15.12
CA TYR A 378 -8.73 0.80 -14.38
C TYR A 378 -7.62 0.42 -15.37
N ASP A 379 -6.44 1.04 -15.21
CA ASP A 379 -5.32 0.88 -16.15
C ASP A 379 -5.74 1.13 -17.62
N ASP A 380 -6.56 2.18 -17.82
CA ASP A 380 -7.11 2.64 -19.10
C ASP A 380 -8.17 1.70 -19.75
N TYR A 381 -8.57 0.63 -19.09
CA TYR A 381 -9.67 -0.23 -19.53
C TYR A 381 -10.98 0.11 -18.83
N PRO A 382 -12.14 0.10 -19.53
CA PRO A 382 -13.44 0.25 -18.90
C PRO A 382 -13.66 -0.81 -17.79
N LEU A 383 -14.22 -0.39 -16.64
CA LEU A 383 -14.41 -1.29 -15.50
C LEU A 383 -15.26 -2.51 -15.83
N HIS A 384 -16.34 -2.32 -16.59
CA HIS A 384 -17.22 -3.44 -16.95
C HIS A 384 -16.56 -4.42 -17.91
N TYR A 385 -15.65 -3.95 -18.77
CA TYR A 385 -14.83 -4.85 -19.60
C TYR A 385 -13.95 -5.77 -18.74
N LEU A 386 -13.24 -5.21 -17.77
CA LEU A 386 -12.40 -6.03 -16.89
C LEU A 386 -13.22 -6.98 -16.01
N ALA A 387 -14.38 -6.52 -15.50
CA ALA A 387 -15.29 -7.37 -14.76
C ALA A 387 -15.85 -8.52 -15.62
N PHE A 388 -16.16 -8.26 -16.90
CA PHE A 388 -16.54 -9.30 -17.87
C PHE A 388 -15.42 -10.32 -18.08
N GLN A 389 -14.16 -9.88 -18.22
CA GLN A 389 -13.02 -10.78 -18.33
C GLN A 389 -12.86 -11.65 -17.07
N ALA A 390 -13.04 -11.06 -15.88
CA ALA A 390 -13.03 -11.79 -14.63
C ALA A 390 -14.16 -12.85 -14.58
N TYR A 391 -15.37 -12.48 -14.95
CA TYR A 391 -16.53 -13.38 -14.99
C TYR A 391 -16.31 -14.56 -15.93
N LYS A 392 -15.96 -14.30 -17.19
CA LYS A 392 -15.78 -15.34 -18.22
C LYS A 392 -14.64 -16.30 -17.91
N ASN A 393 -13.66 -15.90 -17.11
CA ASN A 393 -12.49 -16.71 -16.79
C ASN A 393 -12.47 -17.20 -15.32
N GLY A 394 -13.57 -17.08 -14.57
CA GLY A 394 -13.71 -17.64 -13.23
C GLY A 394 -12.96 -16.90 -12.12
N TYR A 395 -12.64 -15.61 -12.33
CA TYR A 395 -11.98 -14.77 -11.33
C TYR A 395 -12.92 -13.82 -10.57
N LEU A 396 -14.15 -13.62 -11.05
CA LEU A 396 -15.07 -12.69 -10.41
C LEU A 396 -15.43 -13.20 -9.00
N THR A 397 -15.23 -12.34 -8.00
CA THR A 397 -15.58 -12.66 -6.61
C THR A 397 -17.04 -12.32 -6.34
N GLU A 398 -17.76 -13.22 -5.68
CA GLU A 398 -19.13 -12.99 -5.24
C GLU A 398 -19.19 -11.81 -4.24
N LEU A 399 -20.13 -10.91 -4.43
CA LEU A 399 -20.27 -9.71 -3.60
C LEU A 399 -20.52 -10.02 -2.11
N PRO A 400 -21.39 -10.98 -1.74
CA PRO A 400 -21.56 -11.35 -0.33
C PRO A 400 -20.24 -11.77 0.35
N GLU A 401 -19.33 -12.40 -0.40
CA GLU A 401 -17.99 -12.74 0.10
C GLU A 401 -17.15 -11.48 0.35
N LEU A 402 -17.13 -10.55 -0.61
CA LEU A 402 -16.34 -9.28 -0.48
C LEU A 402 -16.83 -8.39 0.67
N PHE A 403 -18.15 -8.36 0.91
CA PHE A 403 -18.73 -7.59 2.03
C PHE A 403 -18.52 -8.25 3.39
N SER A 404 -18.04 -9.49 3.45
CA SER A 404 -17.86 -10.26 4.69
C SER A 404 -16.47 -10.04 5.30
N GLY A 405 -16.42 -9.45 6.49
CA GLY A 405 -15.22 -9.37 7.31
C GLY A 405 -14.02 -8.71 6.62
N LEU A 406 -12.87 -9.40 6.63
CA LEU A 406 -11.62 -8.92 6.04
C LEU A 406 -11.36 -9.46 4.61
N ASN A 407 -12.37 -10.04 3.97
CA ASN A 407 -12.20 -10.71 2.67
C ASN A 407 -11.78 -9.76 1.54
N PHE A 408 -12.16 -8.49 1.63
CA PHE A 408 -11.67 -7.46 0.72
C PHE A 408 -10.14 -7.41 0.66
N PHE A 409 -9.47 -7.50 1.81
CA PHE A 409 -8.02 -7.47 1.94
C PHE A 409 -7.36 -8.85 1.74
N ALA A 410 -8.13 -9.93 1.77
CA ALA A 410 -7.63 -11.28 1.54
C ALA A 410 -7.34 -11.58 0.06
N LYS A 411 -8.03 -10.92 -0.85
CA LYS A 411 -7.81 -11.02 -2.30
C LYS A 411 -6.67 -10.10 -2.75
N ALA A 412 -6.21 -10.26 -3.98
CA ALA A 412 -5.32 -9.27 -4.59
C ALA A 412 -6.07 -7.92 -4.71
N SER A 413 -5.36 -6.82 -4.44
CA SER A 413 -5.96 -5.47 -4.47
C SER A 413 -6.69 -5.21 -5.79
N SER A 414 -6.07 -5.53 -6.95
CA SER A 414 -6.71 -5.37 -8.25
C SER A 414 -8.07 -6.08 -8.35
N SER A 415 -8.19 -7.31 -7.83
CA SER A 415 -9.45 -8.05 -7.88
C SER A 415 -10.55 -7.40 -7.03
N SER A 416 -10.22 -7.00 -5.80
CA SER A 416 -11.19 -6.36 -4.89
C SER A 416 -11.62 -4.98 -5.40
N TYR A 417 -10.68 -4.14 -5.81
CA TYR A 417 -10.97 -2.80 -6.34
C TYR A 417 -11.80 -2.84 -7.63
N LEU A 418 -11.41 -3.70 -8.58
CA LEU A 418 -12.13 -3.84 -9.86
C LEU A 418 -13.55 -4.38 -9.68
N THR A 419 -13.72 -5.45 -8.90
CA THR A 419 -15.06 -6.00 -8.66
C THR A 419 -15.94 -4.99 -7.93
N SER A 420 -15.42 -4.33 -6.89
CA SER A 420 -16.16 -3.29 -6.15
C SER A 420 -16.48 -2.08 -7.03
N GLY A 421 -15.51 -1.59 -7.80
CA GLY A 421 -15.70 -0.44 -8.69
C GLY A 421 -16.75 -0.72 -9.77
N SER A 422 -16.67 -1.88 -10.44
CA SER A 422 -17.64 -2.27 -11.46
C SER A 422 -19.04 -2.47 -10.88
N PHE A 423 -19.16 -3.09 -9.68
CA PHE A 423 -20.44 -3.23 -9.00
C PHE A 423 -21.05 -1.88 -8.59
N VAL A 424 -20.26 -1.02 -7.97
CA VAL A 424 -20.75 0.31 -7.57
C VAL A 424 -21.14 1.14 -8.78
N LYS A 425 -20.36 1.07 -9.88
CA LYS A 425 -20.72 1.71 -11.15
C LYS A 425 -22.07 1.18 -11.67
N PHE A 426 -22.28 -0.14 -11.66
CA PHE A 426 -23.58 -0.74 -12.02
C PHE A 426 -24.73 -0.20 -11.16
N LEU A 427 -24.52 -0.08 -9.83
CA LEU A 427 -25.55 0.48 -8.94
C LEU A 427 -25.87 1.94 -9.26
N VAL A 428 -24.85 2.75 -9.51
CA VAL A 428 -25.01 4.17 -9.83
C VAL A 428 -25.69 4.36 -11.19
N ASP A 429 -25.24 3.62 -12.21
CA ASP A 429 -25.76 3.71 -13.56
C ASP A 429 -27.24 3.25 -13.63
N LYS A 430 -27.59 2.17 -12.93
CA LYS A 430 -28.93 1.59 -12.95
C LYS A 430 -29.93 2.28 -12.02
N TYR A 431 -29.48 2.67 -10.82
CA TYR A 431 -30.37 3.14 -9.76
C TYR A 431 -30.15 4.60 -9.37
N GLY A 432 -29.11 5.24 -9.87
CA GLY A 432 -28.75 6.62 -9.61
C GLY A 432 -27.88 6.81 -8.35
N ILE A 433 -27.12 7.91 -8.38
CA ILE A 433 -26.16 8.26 -7.32
C ILE A 433 -26.86 8.53 -5.97
N GLU A 434 -28.09 9.07 -5.96
CA GLU A 434 -28.79 9.41 -4.72
C GLU A 434 -29.10 8.16 -3.87
N LYS A 435 -29.49 7.04 -4.48
CA LYS A 435 -29.68 5.77 -3.77
C LYS A 435 -28.36 5.22 -3.24
N PHE A 436 -27.28 5.38 -4.00
CA PHE A 436 -25.97 4.97 -3.56
C PHE A 436 -25.47 5.77 -2.34
N LYS A 437 -25.68 7.09 -2.30
CA LYS A 437 -25.34 7.91 -1.12
C LYS A 437 -26.03 7.42 0.16
N LEU A 438 -27.28 7.00 0.05
CA LEU A 438 -28.02 6.43 1.19
C LEU A 438 -27.42 5.09 1.62
N LEU A 439 -27.10 4.20 0.66
CA LEU A 439 -26.43 2.92 0.94
C LEU A 439 -25.05 3.13 1.60
N TYR A 440 -24.27 4.09 1.12
CA TYR A 440 -22.96 4.42 1.66
C TYR A 440 -23.06 4.79 3.15
N ARG A 441 -24.17 5.46 3.52
CA ARG A 441 -24.41 5.97 4.86
C ARG A 441 -24.85 4.93 5.88
N ASP A 442 -25.58 3.85 5.51
CA ASP A 442 -26.14 2.90 6.48
C ASP A 442 -26.02 1.39 6.09
N ILE A 443 -25.53 1.10 4.90
CA ILE A 443 -25.35 -0.26 4.32
C ILE A 443 -26.63 -1.11 4.40
N ASP A 444 -27.79 -0.50 4.21
CA ASP A 444 -29.07 -1.20 4.19
C ASP A 444 -29.58 -1.37 2.75
N PHE A 445 -29.15 -2.47 2.11
CA PHE A 445 -29.54 -2.78 0.73
C PHE A 445 -31.06 -2.96 0.58
N MET A 446 -31.71 -3.59 1.56
CA MET A 446 -33.15 -3.83 1.52
C MET A 446 -33.95 -2.55 1.58
N LYS A 447 -33.55 -1.61 2.45
CA LYS A 447 -34.19 -0.30 2.61
C LYS A 447 -34.07 0.56 1.33
N HIS A 448 -32.91 0.59 0.68
CA HIS A 448 -32.64 1.55 -0.40
C HIS A 448 -32.91 0.97 -1.78
N TYR A 449 -32.75 -0.32 -1.98
CA TYR A 449 -32.95 -0.99 -3.28
C TYR A 449 -34.16 -1.94 -3.29
N GLY A 450 -34.76 -2.27 -2.13
CA GLY A 450 -35.82 -3.27 -2.01
C GLY A 450 -35.32 -4.70 -2.27
N LYS A 451 -34.01 -4.93 -2.17
CA LYS A 451 -33.31 -6.17 -2.52
C LYS A 451 -32.14 -6.39 -1.57
N ASP A 452 -31.85 -7.63 -1.25
CA ASP A 452 -30.66 -7.99 -0.51
C ASP A 452 -29.40 -8.02 -1.41
N ILE A 453 -28.23 -8.11 -0.81
CA ILE A 453 -26.97 -8.16 -1.53
C ILE A 453 -26.84 -9.38 -2.45
N ALA A 454 -27.46 -10.51 -2.09
CA ALA A 454 -27.43 -11.72 -2.91
C ALA A 454 -28.25 -11.55 -4.19
N THR A 455 -29.41 -10.88 -4.11
CA THR A 455 -30.25 -10.54 -5.25
C THR A 455 -29.54 -9.53 -6.17
N LEU A 456 -28.94 -8.48 -5.59
CA LEU A 456 -28.17 -7.49 -6.36
C LEU A 456 -26.94 -8.12 -7.01
N ASN A 457 -26.29 -9.08 -6.37
CA ASN A 457 -25.20 -9.85 -6.96
C ASN A 457 -25.66 -10.63 -8.20
N LYS A 458 -26.81 -11.28 -8.14
CA LYS A 458 -27.37 -11.98 -9.32
C LYS A 458 -27.64 -11.01 -10.47
N GLU A 459 -28.27 -9.86 -10.21
CA GLU A 459 -28.52 -8.83 -11.23
C GLU A 459 -27.21 -8.26 -11.82
N TYR A 460 -26.21 -8.07 -11.00
CA TYR A 460 -24.89 -7.62 -11.46
C TYR A 460 -24.21 -8.67 -12.34
N ILE A 461 -24.23 -9.94 -11.93
CA ILE A 461 -23.67 -11.04 -12.74
C ILE A 461 -24.43 -11.15 -14.07
N GLU A 462 -25.76 -11.07 -14.06
CA GLU A 462 -26.56 -11.06 -15.28
C GLU A 462 -26.16 -9.88 -16.18
N PHE A 463 -26.09 -8.66 -15.64
CA PHE A 463 -25.64 -7.47 -16.37
C PHE A 463 -24.24 -7.65 -16.99
N ILE A 464 -23.27 -8.21 -16.24
CA ILE A 464 -21.91 -8.46 -16.75
C ILE A 464 -21.92 -9.57 -17.82
N SER A 465 -22.74 -10.61 -17.65
CA SER A 465 -22.76 -11.77 -18.54
C SER A 465 -23.23 -11.47 -19.97
N ILE A 466 -24.10 -10.47 -20.12
CA ILE A 466 -24.68 -10.06 -21.41
C ILE A 466 -23.85 -9.00 -22.15
N GLN A 467 -22.74 -8.52 -21.55
CA GLN A 467 -21.85 -7.60 -22.24
C GLN A 467 -21.24 -8.24 -23.49
N ASP A 468 -21.22 -7.52 -24.61
CA ASP A 468 -20.70 -7.99 -25.88
C ASP A 468 -19.21 -7.67 -26.04
N PHE A 469 -18.38 -8.31 -25.21
CA PHE A 469 -16.92 -8.20 -25.33
C PHE A 469 -16.32 -9.56 -25.70
N PRO A 470 -15.25 -9.60 -26.50
CA PRO A 470 -14.50 -10.84 -26.72
C PRO A 470 -13.83 -11.29 -25.41
N SER A 471 -14.01 -12.56 -25.06
CA SER A 471 -13.31 -13.16 -23.91
C SER A 471 -11.82 -13.25 -24.18
N ASN A 472 -11.01 -12.78 -23.22
CA ASN A 472 -9.55 -12.84 -23.31
C ASN A 472 -8.94 -13.31 -21.99
N LYS A 473 -8.42 -14.55 -22.01
CA LYS A 473 -7.82 -15.17 -20.82
C LYS A 473 -6.54 -14.48 -20.37
N ALA A 474 -5.74 -13.93 -21.29
CA ALA A 474 -4.50 -13.23 -20.94
C ALA A 474 -4.80 -11.96 -20.13
N VAL A 475 -5.83 -11.20 -20.51
CA VAL A 475 -6.31 -10.04 -19.72
C VAL A 475 -6.77 -10.48 -18.32
N ALA A 476 -7.57 -11.53 -18.24
CA ALA A 476 -8.05 -12.05 -16.95
C ALA A 476 -6.87 -12.48 -16.05
N ASN A 477 -5.93 -13.25 -16.58
CA ASN A 477 -4.73 -13.67 -15.85
C ASN A 477 -3.91 -12.47 -15.38
N TYR A 478 -3.70 -11.48 -16.25
CA TYR A 478 -2.85 -10.31 -15.95
C TYR A 478 -3.41 -9.47 -14.77
N TYR A 479 -4.71 -9.22 -14.76
CA TYR A 479 -5.32 -8.37 -13.73
C TYR A 479 -5.75 -9.14 -12.47
N PHE A 480 -6.13 -10.41 -12.59
CA PHE A 480 -6.72 -11.19 -11.48
C PHE A 480 -5.86 -12.37 -11.01
N GLY A 481 -4.85 -12.78 -11.75
CA GLY A 481 -4.01 -13.95 -11.46
C GLY A 481 -2.93 -13.71 -10.38
N ARG A 482 -3.06 -12.70 -9.51
CA ARG A 482 -2.13 -12.38 -8.41
C ARG A 482 -2.64 -12.91 -7.07
N LYS A 483 -1.72 -13.24 -6.15
CA LYS A 483 -2.05 -13.63 -4.77
C LYS A 483 -2.14 -12.41 -3.86
N GLY A 484 -3.13 -12.38 -2.96
CA GLY A 484 -3.21 -11.37 -1.92
C GLY A 484 -2.13 -11.53 -0.83
N LEU A 485 -1.89 -10.47 -0.05
CA LEU A 485 -0.86 -10.43 1.01
C LEU A 485 -1.04 -11.56 2.04
N ILE A 486 -2.27 -11.80 2.47
CA ILE A 486 -2.60 -12.82 3.50
C ILE A 486 -2.27 -14.24 3.02
N GLN A 487 -2.25 -14.47 1.71
CA GLN A 487 -1.92 -15.76 1.10
C GLN A 487 -0.42 -16.00 0.94
N LYS A 488 0.42 -14.98 1.17
CA LYS A 488 1.86 -15.10 1.05
C LYS A 488 2.47 -15.79 2.28
N ASN A 489 3.49 -16.59 2.04
CA ASN A 489 4.29 -17.17 3.11
C ASN A 489 5.36 -16.16 3.55
N CYS A 490 5.50 -15.96 4.86
CA CYS A 490 6.57 -15.15 5.46
C CYS A 490 6.77 -13.76 4.79
N PRO A 491 5.71 -12.94 4.60
CA PRO A 491 5.77 -11.77 3.73
C PRO A 491 6.84 -10.76 4.16
N ARG A 492 7.03 -10.53 5.46
CA ARG A 492 8.01 -9.56 5.99
C ARG A 492 9.45 -9.93 5.65
N TYR A 493 9.82 -11.21 5.82
CA TYR A 493 11.16 -11.70 5.51
C TYR A 493 11.46 -11.63 4.01
N PHE A 494 10.52 -12.15 3.20
CA PHE A 494 10.69 -12.14 1.75
C PHE A 494 10.70 -10.73 1.17
N SER A 495 9.90 -9.81 1.69
CA SER A 495 9.92 -8.43 1.24
C SER A 495 11.24 -7.73 1.57
N ALA A 496 11.74 -7.86 2.81
CA ALA A 496 13.01 -7.28 3.22
C ALA A 496 14.19 -7.82 2.39
N LYS A 497 14.22 -9.15 2.15
CA LYS A 497 15.25 -9.76 1.32
C LYS A 497 15.14 -9.40 -0.16
N THR A 498 13.92 -9.22 -0.66
CA THR A 498 13.70 -8.75 -2.02
C THR A 498 14.25 -7.32 -2.22
N GLU A 499 14.05 -6.43 -1.26
CA GLU A 499 14.64 -5.09 -1.31
C GLU A 499 16.19 -5.17 -1.33
N GLU A 500 16.79 -5.99 -0.46
CA GLU A 500 18.25 -6.21 -0.43
C GLU A 500 18.79 -6.73 -1.78
N ILE A 501 18.09 -7.70 -2.38
CA ILE A 501 18.43 -8.25 -3.70
C ILE A 501 18.42 -7.15 -4.77
N PHE A 502 17.36 -6.33 -4.83
CA PHE A 502 17.29 -5.26 -5.84
C PHE A 502 18.30 -4.13 -5.59
N GLU A 503 18.67 -3.85 -4.33
CA GLU A 503 19.79 -2.96 -4.03
C GLU A 503 21.14 -3.50 -4.55
N LEU A 504 21.39 -4.81 -4.40
CA LEU A 504 22.58 -5.46 -4.94
C LEU A 504 22.60 -5.43 -6.48
N ILE A 505 21.46 -5.73 -7.11
CA ILE A 505 21.32 -5.65 -8.57
C ILE A 505 21.58 -4.22 -9.08
N ALA A 506 21.04 -3.21 -8.41
CA ALA A 506 21.27 -1.81 -8.75
C ALA A 506 22.76 -1.41 -8.66
N LYS A 507 23.50 -2.01 -7.72
CA LYS A 507 24.96 -1.88 -7.56
C LYS A 507 25.76 -2.81 -8.50
N ARG A 508 25.09 -3.57 -9.36
CA ARG A 508 25.69 -4.60 -10.25
C ARG A 508 26.39 -5.74 -9.51
N ASN A 509 26.06 -5.95 -8.25
CA ASN A 509 26.58 -7.09 -7.47
C ASN A 509 25.69 -8.33 -7.68
N TYR A 510 25.74 -8.88 -8.89
CA TYR A 510 24.85 -9.97 -9.31
C TYR A 510 25.14 -11.30 -8.64
N LEU A 511 26.41 -11.57 -8.24
CA LEU A 511 26.77 -12.84 -7.61
C LEU A 511 26.17 -12.95 -6.22
N ASP A 512 26.33 -11.94 -5.38
CA ASP A 512 25.74 -11.93 -4.03
C ASP A 512 24.22 -11.96 -4.08
N ALA A 513 23.62 -11.19 -5.02
CA ALA A 513 22.17 -11.23 -5.25
C ALA A 513 21.69 -12.64 -5.62
N LYS A 514 22.39 -13.33 -6.51
CA LYS A 514 22.07 -14.69 -6.97
C LYS A 514 22.16 -15.72 -5.85
N GLU A 515 23.15 -15.60 -4.95
CA GLU A 515 23.30 -16.45 -3.78
C GLU A 515 22.08 -16.33 -2.85
N ILE A 516 21.70 -15.09 -2.50
CA ILE A 516 20.52 -14.80 -1.66
C ILE A 516 19.24 -15.35 -2.32
N ILE A 517 19.06 -15.13 -3.64
CA ILE A 517 17.89 -15.63 -4.37
C ILE A 517 17.82 -17.15 -4.30
N SER A 518 18.95 -17.84 -4.54
CA SER A 518 19.00 -19.30 -4.54
C SER A 518 18.61 -19.89 -3.17
N GLU A 519 19.07 -19.28 -2.09
CA GLU A 519 18.67 -19.67 -0.72
C GLU A 519 17.16 -19.47 -0.49
N LEU A 520 16.61 -18.35 -0.95
CA LEU A 520 15.20 -18.02 -0.75
C LEU A 520 14.26 -18.91 -1.57
N GLU A 521 14.64 -19.27 -2.80
CA GLU A 521 13.83 -20.11 -3.68
C GLU A 521 13.67 -21.55 -3.17
N LEU A 522 14.56 -22.04 -2.33
CA LEU A 522 14.40 -23.32 -1.63
C LEU A 522 13.19 -23.31 -0.67
N LYS A 523 12.77 -22.13 -0.22
CA LYS A 523 11.67 -21.96 0.75
C LYS A 523 10.39 -21.47 0.11
N ASN A 524 10.48 -20.62 -0.89
CA ASN A 524 9.31 -20.03 -1.55
C ASN A 524 9.66 -19.50 -2.93
N THR A 525 8.82 -19.77 -3.91
CA THR A 525 8.92 -19.20 -5.25
C THR A 525 8.02 -17.96 -5.34
N SER A 526 8.60 -16.83 -5.75
CA SER A 526 7.86 -15.59 -6.02
C SER A 526 8.30 -14.98 -7.35
N TRP A 527 7.41 -14.20 -7.96
CA TRP A 527 7.75 -13.50 -9.21
C TRP A 527 8.95 -12.57 -9.05
N ALA A 528 9.03 -11.85 -7.92
CA ALA A 528 10.13 -10.92 -7.66
C ALA A 528 11.49 -11.64 -7.64
N LEU A 529 11.58 -12.83 -6.99
CA LEU A 529 12.79 -13.64 -7.00
C LEU A 529 13.12 -14.19 -8.39
N THR A 530 12.11 -14.68 -9.11
CA THR A 530 12.31 -15.19 -10.48
C THR A 530 12.80 -14.09 -11.42
N TYR A 531 12.19 -12.90 -11.34
CA TYR A 531 12.61 -11.75 -12.13
C TYR A 531 14.05 -11.32 -11.78
N ALA A 532 14.37 -11.22 -10.49
CA ALA A 532 15.71 -10.89 -10.02
C ALA A 532 16.77 -11.90 -10.46
N MET A 533 16.45 -13.22 -10.45
CA MET A 533 17.34 -14.27 -10.94
C MET A 533 17.62 -14.10 -12.44
N ILE A 534 16.61 -13.76 -13.24
CA ILE A 534 16.76 -13.48 -14.68
C ILE A 534 17.69 -12.28 -14.87
N GLU A 535 17.50 -11.18 -14.12
CA GLU A 535 18.37 -10.00 -14.17
C GLU A 535 19.82 -10.34 -13.78
N CYS A 536 20.04 -11.14 -12.73
CA CYS A 536 21.37 -11.58 -12.32
C CYS A 536 22.06 -12.42 -13.40
N ASN A 537 21.37 -13.43 -13.93
CA ASN A 537 21.94 -14.29 -14.98
C ASN A 537 22.25 -13.49 -16.27
N GLN A 538 21.38 -12.55 -16.65
CA GLN A 538 21.63 -11.65 -17.77
C GLN A 538 22.84 -10.74 -17.51
N GLY A 539 22.93 -10.13 -16.30
CA GLY A 539 24.04 -9.27 -15.92
C GLY A 539 25.39 -9.98 -15.87
N LEU A 540 25.40 -11.29 -15.54
CA LEU A 540 26.57 -12.16 -15.55
C LEU A 540 26.90 -12.76 -16.94
N GLY A 541 26.04 -12.56 -17.95
CA GLY A 541 26.21 -13.18 -19.28
C GLY A 541 25.89 -14.68 -19.32
N GLU A 542 25.25 -15.23 -18.30
CA GLU A 542 24.92 -16.67 -18.18
C GLU A 542 23.63 -17.03 -18.94
N ILE A 543 23.56 -16.69 -20.23
CA ILE A 543 22.34 -16.74 -21.03
C ILE A 543 21.69 -18.12 -21.08
N ARG A 544 22.49 -19.20 -21.34
CA ARG A 544 21.95 -20.58 -21.41
C ARG A 544 21.46 -21.11 -20.08
N SER A 545 22.11 -20.71 -18.98
CA SER A 545 21.65 -21.02 -17.63
C SER A 545 20.31 -20.30 -17.33
N CYS A 546 20.19 -19.06 -17.77
CA CYS A 546 18.95 -18.28 -17.66
C CYS A 546 17.79 -18.92 -18.44
N LEU A 547 18.03 -19.38 -19.67
CA LEU A 547 17.01 -20.08 -20.48
C LEU A 547 16.49 -21.33 -19.77
N ARG A 548 17.39 -22.20 -19.30
CA ARG A 548 17.01 -23.41 -18.53
C ARG A 548 16.22 -23.04 -17.25
N TYR A 549 16.65 -22.00 -16.57
CA TYR A 549 15.93 -21.51 -15.38
C TYR A 549 14.51 -21.04 -15.72
N ILE A 550 14.33 -20.25 -16.79
CA ILE A 550 13.02 -19.77 -17.23
C ILE A 550 12.11 -20.96 -17.63
N GLU A 551 12.62 -21.93 -18.38
CA GLU A 551 11.88 -23.13 -18.80
C GLU A 551 11.36 -23.93 -17.61
N ASN A 552 12.14 -24.06 -16.54
CA ASN A 552 11.71 -24.71 -15.30
C ASN A 552 10.62 -23.91 -14.53
N LYS A 553 10.49 -22.60 -14.81
CA LYS A 553 9.49 -21.73 -14.17
C LYS A 553 8.18 -21.57 -14.97
N GLU A 554 8.15 -21.97 -16.25
CA GLU A 554 6.97 -21.79 -17.11
C GLU A 554 5.71 -22.42 -16.53
N THR A 555 5.80 -23.65 -16.02
CA THR A 555 4.66 -24.34 -15.40
C THR A 555 4.15 -23.63 -14.14
N THR A 556 5.07 -23.04 -13.37
CA THR A 556 4.75 -22.29 -12.14
C THR A 556 3.92 -21.04 -12.43
N TYR A 557 4.21 -20.37 -13.55
CA TYR A 557 3.54 -19.10 -13.90
C TYR A 557 2.43 -19.24 -14.95
N LYS A 558 2.16 -20.45 -15.44
CA LYS A 558 1.06 -20.71 -16.35
C LYS A 558 -0.28 -20.33 -15.74
N GLY A 559 -1.08 -19.54 -16.44
CA GLY A 559 -2.37 -19.05 -15.96
C GLY A 559 -2.27 -17.95 -14.88
N THR A 560 -1.10 -17.35 -14.67
CA THR A 560 -0.91 -16.24 -13.73
C THR A 560 -0.71 -14.91 -14.45
N ALA A 561 -0.69 -13.82 -13.68
CA ALA A 561 -0.39 -12.47 -14.18
C ALA A 561 1.02 -12.32 -14.79
N TYR A 562 1.87 -13.30 -14.63
CA TYR A 562 3.30 -13.25 -15.00
C TYR A 562 3.66 -14.10 -16.21
N GLU A 563 2.73 -14.91 -16.72
CA GLU A 563 2.97 -15.87 -17.82
C GLU A 563 3.56 -15.18 -19.06
N GLU A 564 2.88 -14.14 -19.55
CA GLU A 564 3.32 -13.44 -20.77
C GLU A 564 4.61 -12.63 -20.56
N ILE A 565 4.80 -12.07 -19.37
CA ILE A 565 6.04 -11.34 -19.05
C ILE A 565 7.23 -12.29 -18.99
N LEU A 566 7.05 -13.50 -18.44
CA LEU A 566 8.08 -14.53 -18.44
C LEU A 566 8.42 -14.98 -19.87
N ALA A 567 7.41 -15.14 -20.73
CA ALA A 567 7.60 -15.48 -22.13
C ALA A 567 8.38 -14.39 -22.89
N ILE A 568 8.11 -13.11 -22.62
CA ILE A 568 8.91 -12.00 -23.19
C ILE A 568 10.36 -12.07 -22.72
N ARG A 569 10.61 -12.35 -21.42
CA ARG A 569 11.99 -12.50 -20.92
C ARG A 569 12.69 -13.72 -21.52
N LYS A 570 11.95 -14.82 -21.79
CA LYS A 570 12.47 -15.95 -22.55
C LYS A 570 12.89 -15.54 -23.97
N ALA A 571 12.07 -14.78 -24.66
CA ALA A 571 12.39 -14.26 -25.98
C ALA A 571 13.66 -13.37 -25.96
N ASP A 572 13.81 -12.51 -24.92
CA ASP A 572 15.04 -11.72 -24.74
C ASP A 572 16.29 -12.60 -24.65
N MET A 573 16.24 -13.66 -23.85
CA MET A 573 17.37 -14.59 -23.71
C MET A 573 17.64 -15.40 -24.99
N LEU A 574 16.59 -15.78 -25.72
CA LEU A 574 16.71 -16.44 -27.00
C LEU A 574 17.39 -15.55 -28.06
N PHE A 575 17.06 -14.24 -28.09
CA PHE A 575 17.77 -13.30 -28.95
C PHE A 575 19.26 -13.21 -28.61
N LEU A 576 19.61 -13.21 -27.32
CA LEU A 576 21.01 -13.18 -26.88
C LEU A 576 21.76 -14.48 -27.20
N ASP A 577 21.07 -15.64 -27.28
CA ASP A 577 21.63 -16.96 -27.65
C ASP A 577 21.54 -17.26 -29.16
N ASP A 578 21.30 -16.25 -30.01
CA ASP A 578 21.17 -16.34 -31.45
C ASP A 578 20.01 -17.23 -31.99
N GLN A 579 19.02 -17.52 -31.15
CA GLN A 579 17.83 -18.29 -31.50
C GLN A 579 16.67 -17.39 -31.95
N THR A 580 16.91 -16.52 -32.91
CA THR A 580 16.00 -15.44 -33.34
C THR A 580 14.62 -15.97 -33.74
N ASP A 581 14.53 -17.06 -34.50
CA ASP A 581 13.26 -17.63 -34.98
C ASP A 581 12.36 -18.07 -33.81
N LYS A 582 12.94 -18.71 -32.78
CA LYS A 582 12.18 -19.09 -31.58
C LYS A 582 11.72 -17.93 -30.81
N ALA A 583 12.54 -16.88 -30.64
CA ALA A 583 12.17 -15.66 -29.99
C ALA A 583 11.01 -14.96 -30.72
N MET A 584 11.09 -14.83 -32.02
CA MET A 584 10.05 -14.24 -32.86
C MET A 584 8.74 -15.01 -32.76
N ASN A 585 8.76 -16.35 -32.79
CA ASN A 585 7.56 -17.17 -32.64
C ASN A 585 6.84 -16.90 -31.29
N ILE A 586 7.58 -16.78 -30.20
CA ILE A 586 7.00 -16.42 -28.88
C ILE A 586 6.33 -15.05 -28.95
N LEU A 587 7.00 -14.05 -29.49
CA LEU A 587 6.48 -12.68 -29.53
C LEU A 587 5.27 -12.55 -30.47
N VAL A 588 5.28 -13.21 -31.62
CA VAL A 588 4.14 -13.24 -32.55
C VAL A 588 2.94 -13.92 -31.90
N ASN A 589 3.16 -15.03 -31.19
CA ASN A 589 2.08 -15.68 -30.45
C ASN A 589 1.47 -14.75 -29.39
N ILE A 590 2.29 -14.01 -28.62
CA ILE A 590 1.80 -13.01 -27.66
C ILE A 590 0.94 -11.95 -28.36
N LEU A 591 1.38 -11.41 -29.51
CA LEU A 591 0.60 -10.41 -30.25
C LEU A 591 -0.74 -10.94 -30.76
N SER A 592 -0.86 -12.24 -31.01
CA SER A 592 -2.10 -12.86 -31.48
C SER A 592 -3.08 -13.22 -30.36
N THR A 593 -2.59 -13.42 -29.12
CA THR A 593 -3.40 -13.93 -28.01
C THR A 593 -3.66 -12.88 -26.93
N SER A 594 -2.73 -11.94 -26.72
CA SER A 594 -2.83 -10.94 -25.65
C SER A 594 -3.60 -9.70 -26.10
N SER A 595 -4.51 -9.25 -25.23
CA SER A 595 -5.14 -7.92 -25.34
C SER A 595 -4.68 -6.96 -24.23
N VAL A 596 -3.62 -7.30 -23.49
CA VAL A 596 -3.02 -6.42 -22.49
C VAL A 596 -2.11 -5.42 -23.19
N HIS A 597 -2.48 -4.13 -23.21
CA HIS A 597 -1.74 -3.10 -23.97
C HIS A 597 -0.25 -3.05 -23.61
N ARG A 598 0.10 -3.16 -22.33
CA ARG A 598 1.50 -3.14 -21.87
C ARG A 598 2.29 -4.32 -22.43
N VAL A 599 1.72 -5.51 -22.42
CA VAL A 599 2.34 -6.73 -22.94
C VAL A 599 2.49 -6.63 -24.48
N TYR A 600 1.43 -6.15 -25.15
CA TYR A 600 1.47 -5.91 -26.59
C TYR A 600 2.64 -5.00 -26.99
N PHE A 601 2.80 -3.84 -26.35
CA PHE A 601 3.88 -2.92 -26.70
C PHE A 601 5.28 -3.49 -26.38
N LEU A 602 5.42 -4.24 -25.29
CA LEU A 602 6.68 -4.92 -24.97
C LEU A 602 7.07 -5.94 -26.07
N ALA A 603 6.12 -6.75 -26.54
CA ALA A 603 6.34 -7.72 -27.58
C ALA A 603 6.58 -7.04 -28.94
N LYS A 604 5.73 -6.09 -29.33
CA LYS A 604 5.81 -5.38 -30.60
C LYS A 604 7.10 -4.59 -30.78
N THR A 605 7.55 -3.93 -29.71
CA THR A 605 8.84 -3.24 -29.69
C THR A 605 9.99 -4.18 -30.02
N ARG A 606 10.02 -5.37 -29.41
CA ARG A 606 11.09 -6.36 -29.63
C ARG A 606 11.12 -6.89 -31.05
N ILE A 607 9.95 -7.12 -31.64
CA ILE A 607 9.84 -7.52 -33.05
C ILE A 607 10.45 -6.45 -33.96
N ILE A 608 10.05 -5.18 -33.77
CA ILE A 608 10.57 -4.06 -34.57
C ILE A 608 12.09 -3.93 -34.43
N LEU A 609 12.61 -4.04 -33.22
CA LEU A 609 14.04 -3.93 -32.95
C LEU A 609 14.85 -5.12 -33.50
N SER A 610 14.25 -6.33 -33.52
CA SER A 610 14.85 -7.51 -34.13
C SER A 610 14.94 -7.37 -35.65
N GLU A 611 13.88 -6.91 -36.30
CA GLU A 611 13.87 -6.62 -37.75
C GLU A 611 14.94 -5.59 -38.16
N LYS A 612 15.36 -4.73 -37.24
CA LYS A 612 16.37 -3.69 -37.42
C LYS A 612 17.76 -4.11 -36.90
N MET A 613 17.91 -5.36 -36.47
CA MET A 613 19.19 -5.96 -35.98
C MET A 613 19.82 -5.24 -34.78
N VAL A 614 18.99 -4.53 -33.96
CA VAL A 614 19.45 -3.81 -32.76
C VAL A 614 18.91 -4.38 -31.46
N ILE A 615 18.22 -5.51 -31.52
CA ILE A 615 17.54 -6.12 -30.37
C ILE A 615 18.52 -6.50 -29.24
N LYS A 616 19.69 -7.06 -29.56
CA LYS A 616 20.69 -7.46 -28.56
C LYS A 616 21.25 -6.24 -27.83
N GLU A 617 21.57 -5.16 -28.57
CA GLU A 617 22.02 -3.89 -28.00
C GLU A 617 20.97 -3.28 -27.07
N TYR A 618 19.69 -3.34 -27.46
CA TYR A 618 18.57 -2.91 -26.63
C TYR A 618 18.44 -3.73 -25.34
N ILE A 619 18.51 -5.06 -25.41
CA ILE A 619 18.36 -5.94 -24.26
C ILE A 619 19.48 -5.69 -23.23
N MET A 620 20.72 -5.56 -23.69
CA MET A 620 21.90 -5.37 -22.84
C MET A 620 22.15 -3.89 -22.48
N GLY A 621 21.53 -2.96 -23.18
CA GLY A 621 21.74 -1.53 -23.01
C GLY A 621 21.13 -0.94 -21.72
N ASN A 622 21.76 0.12 -21.23
CA ASN A 622 21.19 0.98 -20.18
C ASN A 622 20.04 1.86 -20.73
N GLU A 623 19.42 2.67 -19.87
CA GLU A 623 18.32 3.54 -20.27
C GLU A 623 18.67 4.53 -21.38
N GLU A 624 19.86 5.10 -21.33
CA GLU A 624 20.35 6.06 -22.33
C GLU A 624 20.55 5.38 -23.70
N THR A 625 21.19 4.21 -23.71
CA THR A 625 21.35 3.39 -24.91
C THR A 625 19.99 3.02 -25.53
N ARG A 626 19.05 2.57 -24.70
CA ARG A 626 17.69 2.25 -25.14
C ARG A 626 16.96 3.45 -25.74
N ALA A 627 17.06 4.60 -25.10
CA ALA A 627 16.45 5.83 -25.61
C ALA A 627 17.05 6.25 -26.97
N HIS A 628 18.37 6.14 -27.14
CA HIS A 628 19.04 6.40 -28.41
C HIS A 628 18.58 5.46 -29.52
N ILE A 629 18.52 4.15 -29.24
CA ILE A 629 18.03 3.13 -30.17
C ILE A 629 16.60 3.46 -30.62
N PHE A 630 15.70 3.75 -29.67
CA PHE A 630 14.31 4.07 -29.99
C PHE A 630 14.20 5.29 -30.90
N LYS A 631 14.92 6.37 -30.58
CA LYS A 631 14.93 7.58 -31.40
C LYS A 631 15.37 7.28 -32.83
N LYS A 632 16.47 6.55 -32.99
CA LYS A 632 17.00 6.13 -34.29
C LYS A 632 16.02 5.28 -35.08
N ILE A 633 15.45 4.23 -34.46
CA ILE A 633 14.52 3.31 -35.14
C ILE A 633 13.18 3.98 -35.43
N PHE A 634 12.70 4.84 -34.56
CA PHE A 634 11.48 5.58 -34.83
C PHE A 634 11.61 6.50 -36.04
N LEU A 635 12.75 7.20 -36.18
CA LEU A 635 13.08 8.00 -37.38
C LEU A 635 13.06 7.18 -38.67
N GLN A 636 13.56 5.96 -38.62
CA GLN A 636 13.66 5.07 -39.79
C GLN A 636 12.32 4.45 -40.19
N THR A 637 11.45 4.17 -39.21
CA THR A 637 10.27 3.34 -39.42
C THR A 637 8.97 4.08 -39.36
N SER A 638 8.94 5.24 -38.70
CA SER A 638 7.70 6.01 -38.39
C SER A 638 6.64 5.19 -37.68
N ASN A 639 7.04 4.15 -36.94
CA ASN A 639 6.11 3.17 -36.37
C ASN A 639 5.50 3.68 -35.07
N ILE A 640 4.19 3.94 -35.08
CA ILE A 640 3.41 4.47 -33.96
C ILE A 640 3.50 3.54 -32.73
N SER A 641 3.63 2.23 -32.94
CA SER A 641 3.76 1.26 -31.84
C SER A 641 5.01 1.44 -30.96
N LEU A 642 6.00 2.24 -31.38
CA LEU A 642 7.17 2.58 -30.57
C LEU A 642 6.94 3.76 -29.63
N ILE A 643 5.86 4.52 -29.80
CA ILE A 643 5.58 5.72 -29.02
C ILE A 643 5.55 5.45 -27.51
N PRO A 644 4.86 4.40 -26.99
CA PRO A 644 4.84 4.14 -25.55
C PRO A 644 6.22 3.88 -24.93
N ALA A 645 7.18 3.41 -25.73
CA ALA A 645 8.54 3.14 -25.27
C ALA A 645 9.41 4.40 -25.17
N ILE A 646 9.04 5.47 -25.87
CA ILE A 646 9.85 6.71 -25.94
C ILE A 646 9.17 7.94 -25.36
N GLN A 647 7.84 7.94 -25.23
CA GLN A 647 7.07 9.14 -24.92
C GLN A 647 7.49 9.82 -23.61
N ASP A 648 7.79 9.06 -22.55
CA ASP A 648 8.16 9.58 -21.23
C ASP A 648 9.59 10.14 -21.20
N LYS A 649 10.39 9.90 -22.25
CA LYS A 649 11.79 10.31 -22.37
C LYS A 649 11.98 11.51 -23.31
N ILE A 650 10.88 12.05 -23.84
CA ILE A 650 10.91 13.16 -24.80
C ILE A 650 10.25 14.40 -24.22
N ASN A 651 11.00 15.48 -24.15
CA ASN A 651 10.42 16.79 -23.89
C ASN A 651 9.92 17.42 -25.20
N TYR A 652 8.60 17.39 -25.41
CA TYR A 652 7.95 17.95 -26.60
C TYR A 652 7.82 19.48 -26.57
N GLN A 653 8.24 20.18 -25.52
CA GLN A 653 8.40 21.63 -25.50
C GLN A 653 9.70 22.07 -26.22
N ASP A 654 10.68 21.18 -26.34
CA ASP A 654 11.89 21.44 -27.13
C ASP A 654 11.56 21.28 -28.62
N LYS A 655 11.67 22.37 -29.37
CA LYS A 655 11.46 22.39 -30.82
C LYS A 655 12.31 21.36 -31.58
N LYS A 656 13.45 20.95 -31.02
CA LYS A 656 14.27 19.87 -31.59
C LYS A 656 13.55 18.54 -31.69
N ASN A 657 12.42 18.34 -30.99
CA ASN A 657 11.61 17.12 -31.01
C ASN A 657 10.34 17.25 -31.85
N ASP A 658 10.07 18.41 -32.50
CA ASP A 658 8.87 18.62 -33.32
C ASP A 658 8.74 17.65 -34.48
N TRP A 659 9.86 17.18 -35.03
CA TRP A 659 9.90 16.17 -36.08
C TRP A 659 9.20 14.83 -35.69
N ILE A 660 9.21 14.48 -34.41
CA ILE A 660 8.53 13.26 -33.91
C ILE A 660 7.02 13.37 -34.15
N LEU A 661 6.47 14.54 -33.85
CA LEU A 661 5.05 14.82 -34.05
C LEU A 661 4.68 14.85 -35.53
N GLU A 662 5.54 15.43 -36.36
CA GLU A 662 5.36 15.40 -37.83
C GLU A 662 5.36 13.98 -38.38
N VAL A 663 6.28 13.14 -37.92
CA VAL A 663 6.35 11.72 -38.31
C VAL A 663 5.08 11.00 -37.86
N VAL A 664 4.63 11.19 -36.62
CA VAL A 664 3.40 10.61 -36.11
C VAL A 664 2.21 11.07 -36.94
N LEU A 665 2.11 12.36 -37.26
CA LEU A 665 0.99 12.91 -38.03
C LEU A 665 0.94 12.40 -39.46
N LYS A 666 2.07 12.08 -40.10
CA LYS A 666 2.17 11.48 -41.43
C LYS A 666 1.89 9.97 -41.44
N GLY A 667 2.19 9.26 -40.35
CA GLY A 667 1.97 7.81 -40.22
C GLY A 667 0.48 7.41 -40.34
N THR A 668 0.19 6.13 -40.57
CA THR A 668 -1.18 5.59 -40.54
C THR A 668 -1.41 4.78 -39.27
N VAL A 669 -2.59 4.90 -38.68
CA VAL A 669 -2.99 4.07 -37.50
C VAL A 669 -3.53 2.73 -38.05
N LYS A 670 -2.90 1.65 -37.66
CA LYS A 670 -3.15 0.31 -38.23
C LYS A 670 -4.02 -0.57 -37.32
N ASN A 671 -4.08 -0.29 -36.03
CA ASN A 671 -4.78 -1.13 -35.07
C ASN A 671 -5.16 -0.35 -33.78
N ASN A 672 -5.92 -1.00 -32.91
CA ASN A 672 -6.42 -0.43 -31.67
C ASN A 672 -5.32 -0.01 -30.67
N TYR A 673 -4.17 -0.68 -30.67
CA TYR A 673 -3.05 -0.34 -29.79
C TYR A 673 -2.32 0.92 -30.27
N GLU A 674 -2.18 1.10 -31.58
CA GLU A 674 -1.66 2.36 -32.12
C GLU A 674 -2.61 3.53 -31.83
N LYS A 675 -3.93 3.29 -31.88
CA LYS A 675 -4.93 4.26 -31.41
C LYS A 675 -4.72 4.62 -29.95
N TYR A 676 -4.56 3.61 -29.07
CA TYR A 676 -4.24 3.82 -27.66
C TYR A 676 -2.93 4.61 -27.48
N ALA A 677 -1.87 4.25 -28.21
CA ALA A 677 -0.59 4.98 -28.14
C ALA A 677 -0.74 6.48 -28.46
N LEU A 678 -1.59 6.83 -29.45
CA LEU A 678 -1.87 8.22 -29.79
C LEU A 678 -2.71 8.93 -28.72
N ILE A 679 -3.67 8.24 -28.10
CA ILE A 679 -4.44 8.79 -26.96
C ILE A 679 -3.48 9.18 -25.83
N LYS A 680 -2.57 8.27 -25.45
CA LYS A 680 -1.59 8.54 -24.38
C LYS A 680 -0.57 9.62 -24.75
N LEU A 681 -0.14 9.67 -26.01
CA LEU A 681 0.72 10.75 -26.50
C LEU A 681 0.00 12.11 -26.45
N SER A 682 -1.28 12.15 -26.78
CA SER A 682 -2.10 13.36 -26.66
C SER A 682 -2.19 13.85 -25.22
N GLU A 683 -2.43 12.97 -24.25
CA GLU A 683 -2.40 13.33 -22.82
C GLU A 683 -1.03 13.88 -22.40
N LEU A 684 0.07 13.24 -22.83
CA LEU A 684 1.43 13.71 -22.52
C LEU A 684 1.70 15.10 -23.08
N LEU A 685 1.31 15.35 -24.34
CA LEU A 685 1.46 16.65 -24.97
C LEU A 685 0.68 17.75 -24.24
N ALA A 686 -0.52 17.44 -23.78
CA ALA A 686 -1.32 18.33 -22.95
C ALA A 686 -0.61 18.65 -21.62
N ARG A 687 -0.07 17.62 -20.95
CA ARG A 687 0.76 17.79 -19.73
C ARG A 687 1.96 18.71 -19.93
N GLN A 688 2.53 18.69 -21.11
CA GLN A 688 3.63 19.58 -21.49
C GLN A 688 3.15 20.95 -22.03
N GLY A 689 1.85 21.27 -21.93
CA GLY A 689 1.29 22.55 -22.34
C GLY A 689 1.06 22.70 -23.86
N ASN A 690 1.23 21.62 -24.64
CA ASN A 690 1.08 21.62 -26.10
C ASN A 690 -0.33 21.22 -26.54
N TYR A 691 -1.38 21.92 -26.07
CA TYR A 691 -2.78 21.55 -26.30
C TYR A 691 -3.18 21.47 -27.79
N GLY A 692 -2.66 22.39 -28.63
CA GLY A 692 -2.92 22.35 -30.07
C GLY A 692 -2.42 21.08 -30.75
N LYS A 693 -1.19 20.65 -30.42
CA LYS A 693 -0.59 19.40 -30.93
C LYS A 693 -1.29 18.19 -30.32
N ALA A 694 -1.66 18.25 -29.02
CA ALA A 694 -2.42 17.20 -28.35
C ALA A 694 -3.74 16.92 -29.08
N LYS A 695 -4.50 17.96 -29.44
CA LYS A 695 -5.73 17.85 -30.21
C LYS A 695 -5.51 17.22 -31.59
N GLN A 696 -4.48 17.68 -32.34
CA GLN A 696 -4.16 17.11 -33.66
C GLN A 696 -3.86 15.59 -33.59
N ILE A 697 -3.11 15.16 -32.57
CA ILE A 697 -2.80 13.74 -32.34
C ILE A 697 -4.05 12.97 -31.96
N LEU A 698 -4.93 13.53 -31.12
CA LEU A 698 -6.18 12.89 -30.74
C LEU A 698 -7.16 12.75 -31.91
N ASP A 699 -7.27 13.78 -32.78
CA ASP A 699 -8.09 13.73 -33.99
C ASP A 699 -7.58 12.67 -34.97
N LYS A 700 -6.27 12.42 -35.00
CA LYS A 700 -5.71 11.31 -35.74
C LYS A 700 -6.09 9.95 -35.15
N ALA A 701 -6.17 9.83 -33.83
CA ALA A 701 -6.60 8.61 -33.16
C ALA A 701 -8.07 8.24 -33.45
N LYS A 702 -8.91 9.19 -33.86
CA LYS A 702 -10.31 8.99 -34.25
C LYS A 702 -10.48 8.33 -35.61
N LYS A 703 -9.52 8.50 -36.54
CA LYS A 703 -9.65 8.13 -37.96
C LYS A 703 -9.94 6.66 -38.25
N PRO A 704 -9.38 5.67 -37.50
CA PRO A 704 -9.87 4.30 -37.64
C PRO A 704 -11.28 4.21 -37.06
N GLU A 705 -12.29 4.20 -37.91
CA GLU A 705 -13.67 3.96 -37.50
C GLU A 705 -13.86 2.48 -37.17
N GLY A 706 -14.59 2.21 -36.11
CA GLY A 706 -14.92 0.86 -35.66
C GLY A 706 -14.99 0.75 -34.15
N GLU A 707 -15.61 -0.32 -33.68
CA GLU A 707 -15.67 -0.63 -32.25
C GLU A 707 -14.28 -0.99 -31.72
N CYS A 708 -13.86 -0.27 -30.70
CA CYS A 708 -12.59 -0.45 -30.05
C CYS A 708 -12.76 -0.25 -28.55
N ILE A 709 -12.12 -1.11 -27.77
CA ILE A 709 -12.15 -1.03 -26.30
C ILE A 709 -11.66 0.32 -25.74
N PHE A 710 -10.83 1.05 -26.50
CA PHE A 710 -10.30 2.36 -26.11
C PHE A 710 -11.15 3.54 -26.61
N ASN A 711 -12.34 3.30 -27.19
CA ASN A 711 -13.20 4.40 -27.67
C ASN A 711 -13.78 5.22 -26.50
N GLU A 712 -14.09 4.59 -25.37
CA GLU A 712 -14.52 5.31 -24.16
C GLU A 712 -13.39 6.17 -23.61
N LEU A 713 -12.17 5.63 -23.55
CA LEU A 713 -10.97 6.39 -23.15
C LEU A 713 -10.73 7.57 -24.09
N LEU A 714 -10.85 7.38 -25.40
CA LEU A 714 -10.72 8.45 -26.39
C LEU A 714 -11.68 9.60 -26.11
N LYS A 715 -12.98 9.29 -25.88
CA LYS A 715 -14.02 10.29 -25.57
C LYS A 715 -13.70 11.03 -24.26
N SER A 716 -13.27 10.30 -23.22
CA SER A 716 -12.90 10.90 -21.94
C SER A 716 -11.74 11.89 -22.10
N VAL A 717 -10.67 11.50 -22.82
CA VAL A 717 -9.52 12.38 -23.09
C VAL A 717 -9.89 13.56 -23.96
N GLU A 718 -10.81 13.39 -24.92
CA GLU A 718 -11.30 14.48 -25.74
C GLU A 718 -12.04 15.56 -24.92
N LEU A 719 -12.96 15.15 -24.05
CA LEU A 719 -13.69 16.06 -23.17
C LEU A 719 -12.73 16.81 -22.24
N LYS A 720 -11.76 16.08 -21.69
CA LYS A 720 -10.71 16.65 -20.83
C LYS A 720 -9.91 17.72 -21.57
N LEU A 721 -9.44 17.43 -22.78
CA LEU A 721 -8.67 18.40 -23.58
C LEU A 721 -9.48 19.64 -23.97
N LEU A 722 -10.75 19.50 -24.28
CA LEU A 722 -11.64 20.63 -24.58
C LEU A 722 -11.72 21.56 -23.37
N ARG A 723 -12.07 21.06 -22.20
CA ARG A 723 -12.19 21.88 -20.98
C ARG A 723 -10.85 22.51 -20.54
N LEU A 724 -9.73 21.76 -20.64
CA LEU A 724 -8.40 22.27 -20.31
C LEU A 724 -7.94 23.39 -21.27
N SER A 725 -8.32 23.33 -22.56
CA SER A 725 -8.00 24.37 -23.52
C SER A 725 -8.81 25.65 -23.30
N GLU A 726 -10.07 25.54 -22.90
CA GLU A 726 -10.96 26.66 -22.57
C GLU A 726 -10.49 27.40 -21.30
N GLY A 727 -10.15 26.65 -20.22
CA GLY A 727 -9.65 27.21 -18.97
C GLY A 727 -8.35 28.00 -19.14
N LYS A 728 -7.44 27.57 -20.02
CA LYS A 728 -6.21 28.31 -20.31
C LYS A 728 -6.46 29.64 -21.03
N THR A 729 -7.48 29.70 -21.88
CA THR A 729 -7.82 30.94 -22.63
C THR A 729 -8.38 32.00 -21.67
N GLN A 730 -9.10 31.59 -20.63
CA GLN A 730 -9.59 32.52 -19.60
C GLN A 730 -8.46 33.10 -18.74
N LEU A 731 -7.48 32.29 -18.33
CA LEU A 731 -6.32 32.73 -17.51
C LEU A 731 -5.27 33.56 -18.29
N GLN A 732 -5.26 33.51 -19.60
CA GLN A 732 -4.39 34.39 -20.41
C GLN A 732 -5.03 35.77 -20.66
N ASN A 733 -6.33 35.89 -20.40
CA ASN A 733 -7.10 37.12 -20.53
C ASN A 733 -7.33 37.86 -19.18
N GLU A 734 -6.99 37.23 -18.07
CA GLU A 734 -6.84 37.82 -16.72
C GLU A 734 -5.36 38.15 -16.45
#